data_2ca23823e81547426554ae1e090c1e68
#
_entry.id   2ca23823e81547426554ae1e090c1e68
#
_cell.length_a   1.000
_cell.length_b   1.000
_cell.length_c   1.000
_cell.angle_alpha   90.00
_cell.angle_beta   90.00
_cell.angle_gamma   90.00
#
_symmetry.space_group_name_H-M   'P 1'
#
loop_
_entity.id
_entity.type
_entity.pdbx_description
1 polymer ?
#
loop_
_entity_poly.entity_id
_entity_poly.type
_entity_poly.pdbx_seq_one_letter_code
_entity_poly.pdbx_strand_id
1 'polypeptide(L)'
;MDDLAGRAALAGAGAARRRKLHVGHFAFMRAVVQGIDVRSSWDRYLRVEGEGTDQRLVRSTTAWIRDEFAAAAKREDRHGTARLVRIDISKIADGSHELPSLEAFAESRGIEEFSETEQTAAFEAEYGKASARQKRRAKLIARQLDALRWLEGLVAQSPRAGDAVAAWLNPALANHLEAADIFTLAQLVERINGIGRRWYAGIKAMGEGKAQRIVEWLRELGSPHGHSIELQLGRHVTLPRSKLYAHELQAVVAPASDIRPLEKFIVPAELDGTRGLYRRPQAQCLLKAGNDYQAILAWLRSKHGLTPDQKAHLKARRRQRDTGVEQGLDWLQALSNTQRAYRKESERFLLWAITHKGKALSSMSNEDCIEYRDFLADPQPRSRWCGDRGRERWSPLWRPFEGPLSASAQRHAVTILKNLYGFLVDQNYLMGNPWSAVGVPRSAGPKVNAGRSFSLAQWGFIEAQLKMLQATSANQRLTFGLHLLYATGLRLSEVVAATVDDLQWVEYPADASDDQPMQGWMLRVIGKGQKEREVPLPIDVVGELAKYLRSRGLDPDPEDIGNQSAFLLGKASDAALRAPGLNTGQRFDPREGIAATTFYDQIKAFFTGCGDVLRGQGDARGAERFAKASTHWMRHSHASHAIASGMPIEIAQQNLGHASLATTTVYVTTEKRRRMKAVEAFWQR
;
A
#
# COMPACT_ATOMS: atom_id res chain seq x y z
N MET A 1 9.93 15.22 13.81
CA MET A 1 9.84 14.31 14.95
C MET A 1 8.50 14.41 15.68
N ASP A 2 7.93 15.61 15.81
CA ASP A 2 6.68 15.83 16.56
C ASP A 2 5.45 15.13 15.98
N ASP A 3 5.35 14.99 14.65
CA ASP A 3 4.23 14.30 13.99
C ASP A 3 4.18 12.79 14.30
N LEU A 4 5.33 12.12 14.36
CA LEU A 4 5.39 10.69 14.69
C LEU A 4 5.04 10.41 16.17
N ALA A 5 5.46 11.28 17.09
CA ALA A 5 5.13 11.14 18.49
C ALA A 5 3.64 11.33 18.75
N GLY A 6 3.02 12.34 18.10
CA GLY A 6 1.58 12.57 18.15
C GLY A 6 0.78 11.40 17.59
N ARG A 7 1.20 10.85 16.44
CA ARG A 7 0.58 9.67 15.81
C ARG A 7 0.71 8.42 16.68
N ALA A 8 1.86 8.20 17.30
CA ALA A 8 2.10 7.08 18.21
C ALA A 8 1.18 7.15 19.43
N ALA A 9 1.01 8.34 20.04
CA ALA A 9 0.10 8.55 21.16
C ALA A 9 -1.37 8.30 20.78
N LEU A 10 -1.81 8.79 19.61
CA LEU A 10 -3.16 8.54 19.07
C LEU A 10 -3.42 7.06 18.78
N ALA A 11 -2.36 6.31 18.46
CA ALA A 11 -2.43 4.87 18.21
C ALA A 11 -2.31 4.00 19.49
N GLY A 12 -2.27 4.63 20.67
CA GLY A 12 -2.18 3.93 21.96
C GLY A 12 -0.78 3.42 22.29
N ALA A 13 0.27 3.88 21.58
CA ALA A 13 1.65 3.55 21.91
C ALA A 13 2.12 4.40 23.10
N GLY A 14 2.48 3.76 24.21
CA GLY A 14 3.07 4.43 25.38
C GLY A 14 4.40 5.12 25.05
N ALA A 15 4.80 6.07 25.89
CA ALA A 15 5.97 6.94 25.69
C ALA A 15 7.34 6.23 25.67
N ALA A 16 7.44 4.95 26.00
CA ALA A 16 8.70 4.22 26.13
C ALA A 16 9.22 3.72 24.77
N ARG A 17 9.80 4.63 23.99
CA ARG A 17 10.50 4.30 22.72
C ARG A 17 11.96 3.90 22.93
N ARG A 18 12.45 3.85 24.18
CA ARG A 18 13.81 3.45 24.49
C ARG A 18 13.96 1.96 24.19
N ARG A 19 14.99 1.62 23.42
CA ARG A 19 15.29 0.25 23.07
C ARG A 19 15.60 -0.57 24.32
N LYS A 20 15.03 -1.77 24.41
CA LYS A 20 15.10 -2.67 25.55
C LYS A 20 16.00 -3.87 25.24
N LEU A 21 16.57 -4.43 26.30
CA LEU A 21 17.35 -5.65 26.22
C LEU A 21 16.44 -6.87 26.43
N HIS A 22 16.51 -7.83 25.52
CA HIS A 22 15.82 -9.12 25.67
C HIS A 22 16.81 -10.28 25.82
N VAL A 23 16.33 -11.45 26.22
CA VAL A 23 17.12 -12.66 26.47
C VAL A 23 18.07 -13.00 25.31
N GLY A 24 17.65 -12.77 24.05
CA GLY A 24 18.50 -12.99 22.87
C GLY A 24 19.80 -12.19 22.85
N HIS A 25 19.80 -10.94 23.36
CA HIS A 25 21.01 -10.13 23.47
C HIS A 25 22.03 -10.75 24.46
N PHE A 26 21.51 -11.30 25.56
CA PHE A 26 22.37 -11.99 26.56
C PHE A 26 22.91 -13.31 26.02
N ALA A 27 22.06 -14.10 25.34
CA ALA A 27 22.46 -15.35 24.70
C ALA A 27 23.54 -15.11 23.63
N PHE A 28 23.39 -14.10 22.79
CA PHE A 28 24.36 -13.67 21.80
C PHE A 28 25.71 -13.31 22.47
N MET A 29 25.66 -12.44 23.48
CA MET A 29 26.87 -12.01 24.15
C MET A 29 27.59 -13.15 24.92
N ARG A 30 26.82 -14.09 25.51
CA ARG A 30 27.42 -15.30 26.12
C ARG A 30 28.12 -16.15 25.09
N ALA A 31 27.50 -16.36 23.92
CA ALA A 31 28.12 -17.15 22.86
C ALA A 31 29.41 -16.51 22.33
N VAL A 32 29.40 -15.19 22.11
CA VAL A 32 30.61 -14.44 21.69
C VAL A 32 31.70 -14.48 22.74
N VAL A 33 31.37 -14.34 24.03
CA VAL A 33 32.33 -14.42 25.13
C VAL A 33 32.95 -15.82 25.23
N GLN A 34 32.19 -16.88 24.94
CA GLN A 34 32.68 -18.26 24.89
C GLN A 34 33.52 -18.59 23.65
N GLY A 35 33.66 -17.65 22.70
CA GLY A 35 34.48 -17.83 21.50
C GLY A 35 33.73 -18.40 20.31
N ILE A 36 32.41 -18.52 20.38
CA ILE A 36 31.61 -18.90 19.22
C ILE A 36 31.66 -17.77 18.20
N ASP A 37 31.76 -18.11 16.91
CA ASP A 37 31.81 -17.13 15.83
C ASP A 37 30.66 -16.13 15.93
N VAL A 38 30.99 -14.85 15.77
CA VAL A 38 30.05 -13.73 15.94
C VAL A 38 28.88 -13.83 14.95
N ARG A 39 29.13 -14.24 13.69
CA ARG A 39 28.11 -14.36 12.67
C ARG A 39 27.17 -15.52 12.99
N SER A 40 27.69 -16.68 13.34
CA SER A 40 26.88 -17.84 13.74
C SER A 40 26.04 -17.55 14.97
N SER A 41 26.61 -16.86 15.96
CA SER A 41 25.91 -16.40 17.16
C SER A 41 24.81 -15.37 16.82
N TRP A 42 25.09 -14.45 15.89
CA TRP A 42 24.13 -13.45 15.43
C TRP A 42 22.94 -14.09 14.74
N ASP A 43 23.19 -14.95 13.77
CA ASP A 43 22.14 -15.63 12.99
C ASP A 43 21.25 -16.53 13.86
N ARG A 44 21.78 -16.99 15.01
CA ARG A 44 21.04 -17.81 15.98
C ARG A 44 20.19 -16.98 16.95
N TYR A 45 20.69 -15.86 17.46
CA TYR A 45 20.07 -15.15 18.60
C TYR A 45 19.54 -13.75 18.25
N LEU A 46 20.06 -13.10 17.22
CA LEU A 46 19.76 -11.71 16.86
C LEU A 46 19.32 -11.53 15.40
N ARG A 47 18.87 -12.58 14.76
CA ARG A 47 18.47 -12.56 13.35
C ARG A 47 17.38 -11.52 13.05
N VAL A 48 16.51 -11.22 14.00
CA VAL A 48 15.48 -10.16 13.88
C VAL A 48 16.07 -8.78 13.65
N GLU A 49 17.26 -8.52 14.20
CA GLU A 49 17.96 -7.24 14.07
C GLU A 49 18.46 -6.98 12.65
N GLY A 50 18.73 -8.04 11.89
CA GLY A 50 19.21 -7.97 10.52
C GLY A 50 20.07 -9.16 10.14
N GLU A 51 20.78 -9.05 9.03
CA GLU A 51 21.66 -10.12 8.55
C GLU A 51 23.04 -10.05 9.20
N GLY A 52 23.56 -11.19 9.63
CA GLY A 52 24.91 -11.30 10.22
C GLY A 52 26.04 -10.95 9.24
N THR A 53 25.72 -10.83 7.94
CA THR A 53 26.64 -10.35 6.90
C THR A 53 26.86 -8.84 6.93
N ASP A 54 25.92 -8.07 7.51
CA ASP A 54 26.08 -6.61 7.68
C ASP A 54 26.97 -6.30 8.89
N GLN A 55 28.26 -6.27 8.66
CA GLN A 55 29.25 -6.01 9.71
C GLN A 55 29.07 -4.66 10.42
N ARG A 56 28.50 -3.64 9.75
CA ARG A 56 28.25 -2.34 10.39
C ARG A 56 27.13 -2.47 11.41
N LEU A 57 26.05 -3.14 11.03
CA LEU A 57 24.92 -3.42 11.91
C LEU A 57 25.36 -4.26 13.11
N VAL A 58 26.09 -5.36 12.87
CA VAL A 58 26.61 -6.25 13.91
C VAL A 58 27.47 -5.47 14.91
N ARG A 59 28.41 -4.66 14.43
CA ARG A 59 29.29 -3.85 15.29
C ARG A 59 28.53 -2.81 16.11
N SER A 60 27.63 -2.05 15.45
CA SER A 60 26.86 -1.00 16.13
C SER A 60 25.91 -1.57 17.19
N THR A 61 25.24 -2.67 16.88
CA THR A 61 24.34 -3.34 17.85
C THR A 61 25.11 -3.96 18.99
N THR A 62 26.27 -4.62 18.74
CA THR A 62 27.13 -5.17 19.79
C THR A 62 27.67 -4.06 20.72
N ALA A 63 28.07 -2.92 20.17
CA ALA A 63 28.49 -1.77 20.95
C ALA A 63 27.34 -1.24 21.82
N TRP A 64 26.17 -1.08 21.27
CA TRP A 64 24.96 -0.66 21.99
C TRP A 64 24.63 -1.64 23.15
N ILE A 65 24.65 -2.95 22.91
CA ILE A 65 24.42 -3.96 23.95
C ILE A 65 25.42 -3.79 25.10
N ARG A 66 26.73 -3.65 24.81
CA ARG A 66 27.77 -3.46 25.80
C ARG A 66 27.60 -2.16 26.60
N ASP A 67 27.13 -1.09 25.92
CA ASP A 67 26.88 0.19 26.59
C ASP A 67 25.68 0.13 27.52
N GLU A 68 24.59 -0.53 27.12
CA GLU A 68 23.39 -0.72 27.98
C GLU A 68 23.75 -1.63 29.18
N PHE A 69 24.55 -2.69 28.99
CA PHE A 69 25.03 -3.53 30.09
C PHE A 69 25.89 -2.74 31.09
N ALA A 70 26.80 -1.91 30.57
CA ALA A 70 27.66 -1.09 31.42
C ALA A 70 26.85 0.00 32.15
N ALA A 71 25.84 0.58 31.49
CA ALA A 71 24.93 1.55 32.12
C ALA A 71 24.10 0.89 33.23
N ALA A 72 23.60 -0.33 32.99
CA ALA A 72 22.87 -1.10 34.01
C ALA A 72 23.76 -1.41 35.23
N ALA A 73 24.97 -1.89 34.98
CA ALA A 73 25.90 -2.19 36.07
C ALA A 73 26.32 -0.95 36.88
N LYS A 74 26.43 0.23 36.23
CA LYS A 74 26.72 1.49 36.92
C LYS A 74 25.57 1.95 37.82
N ARG A 75 24.30 1.73 37.41
CA ARG A 75 23.14 2.06 38.22
C ARG A 75 23.06 1.29 39.53
N GLU A 76 23.68 0.10 39.56
CA GLU A 76 23.81 -0.75 40.71
C GLU A 76 25.19 -0.59 41.43
N ASP A 77 25.87 0.51 41.18
CA ASP A 77 27.19 0.85 41.73
C ASP A 77 28.31 -0.20 41.47
N ARG A 78 28.10 -1.13 40.49
CA ARG A 78 29.06 -2.14 40.09
C ARG A 78 30.01 -1.66 38.98
N HIS A 79 30.81 -0.64 39.26
CA HIS A 79 31.73 -0.05 38.28
C HIS A 79 32.76 -1.04 37.69
N GLY A 80 33.18 -2.03 38.46
CA GLY A 80 34.06 -3.11 37.99
C GLY A 80 33.37 -3.98 36.92
N THR A 81 32.11 -4.34 37.14
CA THR A 81 31.30 -5.09 36.19
C THR A 81 31.01 -4.25 34.91
N ALA A 82 30.78 -2.95 35.06
CA ALA A 82 30.60 -2.06 33.94
C ALA A 82 31.82 -1.95 33.01
N ARG A 83 33.02 -2.02 33.56
CA ARG A 83 34.27 -2.11 32.78
C ARG A 83 34.46 -3.49 32.16
N LEU A 84 34.16 -4.53 32.90
CA LEU A 84 34.31 -5.92 32.49
C LEU A 84 33.50 -6.28 31.25
N VAL A 85 32.23 -5.89 31.18
CA VAL A 85 31.32 -6.20 30.03
C VAL A 85 31.69 -5.46 28.74
N ARG A 86 32.51 -4.42 28.84
CA ARG A 86 33.02 -3.69 27.65
C ARG A 86 34.28 -4.32 27.04
N ILE A 87 34.93 -5.22 27.76
CA ILE A 87 36.14 -5.87 27.25
C ILE A 87 35.78 -6.86 26.14
N ASP A 88 36.39 -6.67 24.99
CA ASP A 88 36.23 -7.56 23.83
C ASP A 88 37.28 -8.69 23.91
N ILE A 89 36.86 -9.86 24.38
CA ILE A 89 37.74 -11.02 24.55
C ILE A 89 38.21 -11.55 23.18
N SER A 90 37.48 -11.36 22.12
CA SER A 90 37.89 -11.79 20.78
C SER A 90 39.15 -11.08 20.27
N LYS A 91 39.43 -9.88 20.81
CA LYS A 91 40.66 -9.11 20.50
C LYS A 91 41.86 -9.45 21.39
N ILE A 92 41.64 -10.21 22.44
CA ILE A 92 42.70 -10.69 23.26
C ILE A 92 43.27 -11.92 22.54
N ALA A 93 44.45 -11.74 21.93
CA ALA A 93 45.09 -12.73 21.10
C ALA A 93 44.99 -14.13 21.73
N ASP A 94 44.34 -15.02 20.99
CA ASP A 94 44.44 -16.46 21.27
C ASP A 94 45.88 -16.82 21.02
N GLY A 95 46.59 -17.12 22.08
CA GLY A 95 47.80 -17.92 21.95
C GLY A 95 47.38 -19.34 21.57
N SER A 96 46.82 -19.48 20.35
CA SER A 96 46.23 -20.71 19.84
C SER A 96 47.30 -21.71 19.34
N HIS A 97 48.34 -21.92 20.13
CA HIS A 97 48.93 -23.22 20.15
C HIS A 97 48.20 -23.98 21.29
N GLU A 98 47.47 -25.03 20.92
CA GLU A 98 47.05 -26.02 21.91
C GLU A 98 48.32 -26.39 22.64
N LEU A 99 48.39 -26.02 23.94
CA LEU A 99 49.51 -26.42 24.76
C LEU A 99 49.46 -27.93 24.80
N PRO A 100 50.54 -28.64 24.47
CA PRO A 100 50.59 -30.08 24.59
C PRO A 100 50.27 -30.50 26.02
N SER A 101 49.66 -31.63 26.20
CA SER A 101 49.54 -32.22 27.54
C SER A 101 50.93 -32.42 28.15
N LEU A 102 51.03 -32.44 29.46
CA LEU A 102 52.33 -32.66 30.10
C LEU A 102 52.99 -33.97 29.61
N GLU A 103 52.21 -35.01 29.40
CA GLU A 103 52.64 -36.28 28.83
C GLU A 103 53.18 -36.15 27.41
N ALA A 104 52.41 -35.51 26.53
CA ALA A 104 52.81 -35.27 25.14
C ALA A 104 54.02 -34.35 25.02
N PHE A 105 54.19 -33.41 25.96
CA PHE A 105 55.37 -32.58 26.07
C PHE A 105 56.61 -33.42 26.53
N ALA A 106 56.43 -34.23 27.57
CA ALA A 106 57.47 -35.10 28.07
C ALA A 106 57.99 -36.08 27.03
N GLU A 107 57.01 -36.69 26.26
CA GLU A 107 57.31 -37.57 25.13
C GLU A 107 58.05 -36.84 24.02
N SER A 108 57.63 -35.62 23.67
CA SER A 108 58.23 -34.81 22.57
C SER A 108 59.68 -34.35 22.94
N ARG A 109 60.04 -34.28 24.26
CA ARG A 109 61.31 -33.83 24.74
C ARG A 109 62.19 -34.97 25.24
N GLY A 110 61.67 -36.19 25.28
CA GLY A 110 62.38 -37.35 25.79
C GLY A 110 62.70 -37.28 27.29
N ILE A 111 61.86 -36.66 28.08
CA ILE A 111 61.99 -36.49 29.55
C ILE A 111 60.92 -37.29 30.30
N GLU A 112 60.41 -38.37 29.68
CA GLU A 112 59.36 -39.25 30.27
C GLU A 112 59.84 -39.92 31.57
N GLU A 113 61.14 -40.20 31.71
CA GLU A 113 61.78 -40.80 32.91
C GLU A 113 62.07 -39.80 34.04
N PHE A 114 61.85 -38.47 33.78
CA PHE A 114 62.05 -37.45 34.82
C PHE A 114 60.86 -37.42 35.76
N SER A 115 61.09 -36.96 37.00
CA SER A 115 60.04 -36.83 37.99
C SER A 115 58.97 -35.83 37.48
N GLU A 116 57.71 -36.03 37.87
CA GLU A 116 56.57 -35.12 37.50
C GLU A 116 56.85 -33.66 37.84
N THR A 117 57.60 -33.39 38.89
CA THR A 117 58.07 -32.07 39.32
C THR A 117 59.08 -31.47 38.35
N GLU A 118 60.01 -32.25 37.80
CA GLU A 118 60.98 -31.80 36.80
C GLU A 118 60.35 -31.61 35.44
N GLN A 119 59.44 -32.51 35.02
CA GLN A 119 58.66 -32.38 33.82
C GLN A 119 57.75 -31.10 33.85
N THR A 120 57.12 -30.84 35.00
CA THR A 120 56.31 -29.63 35.22
C THR A 120 57.16 -28.37 35.19
N ALA A 121 58.36 -28.39 35.81
CA ALA A 121 59.31 -27.26 35.81
C ALA A 121 59.78 -26.94 34.36
N ALA A 122 60.10 -27.97 33.57
CA ALA A 122 60.48 -27.83 32.17
C ALA A 122 59.35 -27.28 31.33
N PHE A 123 58.15 -27.80 31.52
CA PHE A 123 56.89 -27.30 30.83
C PHE A 123 56.64 -25.85 31.22
N GLU A 124 56.72 -25.50 32.49
CA GLU A 124 56.51 -24.10 32.93
C GLU A 124 57.61 -23.16 32.43
N ALA A 125 58.82 -23.61 32.29
CA ALA A 125 59.91 -22.82 31.71
C ALA A 125 59.68 -22.49 30.26
N GLU A 126 59.10 -23.43 29.47
CA GLU A 126 58.81 -23.25 28.04
C GLU A 126 57.45 -22.61 27.79
N TYR A 127 56.40 -23.10 28.43
CA TYR A 127 55.03 -22.71 28.20
C TYR A 127 54.34 -21.87 29.31
N GLY A 128 55.07 -21.61 30.42
CA GLY A 128 54.51 -20.97 31.61
C GLY A 128 53.83 -19.63 31.33
N LYS A 129 54.39 -18.83 30.42
CA LYS A 129 53.78 -17.55 30.02
C LYS A 129 52.51 -17.77 29.22
N ALA A 130 52.47 -18.79 28.34
CA ALA A 130 51.29 -19.13 27.54
C ALA A 130 50.19 -19.73 28.43
N SER A 131 50.55 -20.66 29.33
CA SER A 131 49.63 -21.23 30.31
C SER A 131 49.05 -20.18 31.26
N ALA A 132 49.87 -19.24 31.75
CA ALA A 132 49.38 -18.14 32.58
C ALA A 132 48.42 -17.20 31.82
N ARG A 133 48.65 -16.95 30.51
CA ARG A 133 47.73 -16.19 29.67
C ARG A 133 46.40 -16.92 29.48
N GLN A 134 46.45 -18.22 29.21
CA GLN A 134 45.28 -19.06 29.04
C GLN A 134 44.44 -19.12 30.33
N LYS A 135 45.07 -19.32 31.50
CA LYS A 135 44.37 -19.26 32.80
C LYS A 135 43.76 -17.90 33.08
N ARG A 136 44.46 -16.79 32.75
CA ARG A 136 43.91 -15.42 32.88
C ARG A 136 42.70 -15.19 31.94
N ARG A 137 42.77 -15.67 30.69
CA ARG A 137 41.67 -15.59 29.73
C ARG A 137 40.44 -16.39 30.19
N ALA A 138 40.65 -17.64 30.63
CA ALA A 138 39.56 -18.47 31.18
C ALA A 138 38.87 -17.80 32.39
N LYS A 139 39.70 -17.22 33.31
CA LYS A 139 39.16 -16.48 34.46
C LYS A 139 38.39 -15.22 34.06
N LEU A 140 38.82 -14.53 32.99
CA LEU A 140 38.12 -13.37 32.45
C LEU A 140 36.78 -13.76 31.82
N ILE A 141 36.77 -14.85 31.02
CA ILE A 141 35.54 -15.41 30.41
C ILE A 141 34.56 -15.79 31.52
N ALA A 142 34.99 -16.55 32.54
CA ALA A 142 34.12 -16.94 33.64
C ALA A 142 33.49 -15.72 34.34
N ARG A 143 34.28 -14.70 34.63
CA ARG A 143 33.82 -13.46 35.26
C ARG A 143 32.83 -12.70 34.35
N GLN A 144 33.04 -12.67 33.03
CA GLN A 144 32.08 -12.04 32.10
C GLN A 144 30.79 -12.84 32.04
N LEU A 145 30.83 -14.17 31.98
CA LEU A 145 29.62 -15.00 31.98
C LEU A 145 28.80 -14.81 33.25
N ASP A 146 29.46 -14.74 34.43
CA ASP A 146 28.75 -14.46 35.67
C ASP A 146 28.13 -13.05 35.69
N ALA A 147 28.88 -12.06 35.19
CA ALA A 147 28.36 -10.71 35.03
C ALA A 147 27.15 -10.66 34.10
N LEU A 148 27.17 -11.41 32.97
CA LEU A 148 26.06 -11.49 32.05
C LEU A 148 24.83 -12.18 32.65
N ARG A 149 25.00 -13.25 33.42
CA ARG A 149 23.91 -13.92 34.16
C ARG A 149 23.23 -12.97 35.14
N TRP A 150 24.06 -12.25 35.94
CA TRP A 150 23.56 -11.28 36.88
C TRP A 150 22.80 -10.14 36.21
N LEU A 151 23.34 -9.56 35.10
CA LEU A 151 22.69 -8.51 34.32
C LEU A 151 21.40 -8.99 33.68
N GLU A 152 21.36 -10.23 33.22
CA GLU A 152 20.13 -10.81 32.61
C GLU A 152 18.99 -10.82 33.64
N GLY A 153 19.24 -11.28 34.85
CA GLY A 153 18.24 -11.23 35.92
C GLY A 153 17.81 -9.81 36.34
N LEU A 154 18.69 -8.81 36.10
CA LEU A 154 18.41 -7.42 36.46
C LEU A 154 17.65 -6.64 35.41
N VAL A 155 18.00 -6.75 34.12
CA VAL A 155 17.51 -5.84 33.06
C VAL A 155 16.90 -6.53 31.84
N ALA A 156 16.93 -7.86 31.77
CA ALA A 156 16.22 -8.56 30.69
C ALA A 156 14.71 -8.36 30.83
N GLN A 157 14.08 -7.92 29.76
CA GLN A 157 12.64 -7.72 29.72
C GLN A 157 12.02 -8.64 28.68
N SER A 158 10.79 -9.09 28.96
CA SER A 158 9.98 -9.83 28.00
C SER A 158 9.09 -8.85 27.24
N PRO A 159 8.98 -8.98 25.90
CA PRO A 159 8.07 -8.17 25.09
C PRO A 159 6.63 -8.34 25.54
N ARG A 160 5.90 -7.21 25.60
CA ARG A 160 4.45 -7.16 25.88
C ARG A 160 3.71 -6.59 24.67
N ALA A 161 2.47 -6.98 24.50
CA ALA A 161 1.64 -6.56 23.36
C ALA A 161 1.55 -5.03 23.19
N GLY A 162 1.44 -4.29 24.30
CA GLY A 162 1.40 -2.83 24.30
C GLY A 162 2.73 -2.12 24.11
N ASP A 163 3.86 -2.84 24.07
CA ASP A 163 5.17 -2.22 23.90
C ASP A 163 5.33 -1.64 22.49
N ALA A 164 6.06 -0.53 22.39
CA ALA A 164 6.41 0.07 21.12
C ALA A 164 7.33 -0.85 20.30
N VAL A 165 7.10 -0.95 18.98
CA VAL A 165 8.00 -1.69 18.07
C VAL A 165 9.43 -1.16 18.11
N ALA A 166 9.59 0.16 18.32
CA ALA A 166 10.89 0.81 18.46
C ALA A 166 11.66 0.37 19.73
N ALA A 167 10.99 -0.21 20.72
CA ALA A 167 11.64 -0.73 21.92
C ALA A 167 12.32 -2.09 21.68
N TRP A 168 11.91 -2.84 20.66
CA TRP A 168 12.30 -4.23 20.45
C TRP A 168 13.01 -4.52 19.15
N LEU A 169 12.81 -3.68 18.14
CA LEU A 169 13.40 -3.85 16.81
C LEU A 169 14.48 -2.79 16.58
N ASN A 170 15.39 -3.07 15.64
CA ASN A 170 16.40 -2.06 15.31
C ASN A 170 15.76 -0.77 14.77
N PRO A 171 16.39 0.40 14.94
CA PRO A 171 15.78 1.69 14.60
C PRO A 171 15.34 1.81 13.14
N ALA A 172 16.10 1.24 12.20
CA ALA A 172 15.75 1.31 10.78
C ALA A 172 14.47 0.50 10.48
N LEU A 173 14.34 -0.68 11.09
CA LEU A 173 13.17 -1.54 10.92
C LEU A 173 11.95 -0.94 11.62
N ALA A 174 12.12 -0.44 12.84
CA ALA A 174 11.08 0.25 13.59
C ALA A 174 10.54 1.48 12.84
N ASN A 175 11.42 2.30 12.26
CA ASN A 175 11.02 3.47 11.47
C ASN A 175 10.15 3.09 10.26
N HIS A 176 10.43 1.97 9.57
CA HIS A 176 9.60 1.50 8.47
C HIS A 176 8.21 1.05 8.92
N LEU A 177 8.11 0.39 10.08
CA LEU A 177 6.84 -0.02 10.67
C LEU A 177 6.03 1.18 11.13
N GLU A 178 6.65 2.12 11.85
CA GLU A 178 6.00 3.34 12.33
C GLU A 178 5.55 4.26 11.18
N ALA A 179 6.30 4.32 10.08
CA ALA A 179 5.87 5.03 8.87
C ALA A 179 4.62 4.41 8.25
N ALA A 180 4.38 3.12 8.48
CA ALA A 180 3.18 2.39 8.09
C ALA A 180 2.10 2.34 9.20
N ASP A 181 2.16 3.23 10.19
CA ASP A 181 1.27 3.34 11.34
C ASP A 181 1.24 2.10 12.26
N ILE A 182 2.34 1.35 12.32
CA ILE A 182 2.49 0.20 13.21
C ILE A 182 3.40 0.63 14.37
N PHE A 183 2.82 0.94 15.52
CA PHE A 183 3.55 1.51 16.66
C PHE A 183 3.76 0.53 17.80
N THR A 184 2.90 -0.50 17.95
CA THR A 184 2.99 -1.50 19.02
C THR A 184 3.15 -2.90 18.47
N LEU A 185 3.64 -3.82 19.31
CA LEU A 185 3.73 -5.24 18.96
C LEU A 185 2.35 -5.86 18.72
N ALA A 186 1.32 -5.44 19.47
CA ALA A 186 -0.05 -5.88 19.23
C ALA A 186 -0.53 -5.51 17.83
N GLN A 187 -0.30 -4.27 17.39
CA GLN A 187 -0.67 -3.82 16.05
C GLN A 187 0.10 -4.57 14.95
N LEU A 188 1.37 -4.89 15.21
CA LEU A 188 2.18 -5.71 14.30
C LEU A 188 1.60 -7.12 14.17
N VAL A 189 1.31 -7.79 15.28
CA VAL A 189 0.71 -9.13 15.32
C VAL A 189 -0.69 -9.12 14.66
N GLU A 190 -1.51 -8.10 14.97
CA GLU A 190 -2.82 -7.92 14.37
C GLU A 190 -2.73 -7.80 12.83
N ARG A 191 -1.78 -7.00 12.33
CA ARG A 191 -1.54 -6.86 10.89
C ARG A 191 -1.08 -8.18 10.27
N ILE A 192 -0.14 -8.87 10.89
CA ILE A 192 0.38 -10.15 10.40
C ILE A 192 -0.74 -11.18 10.34
N ASN A 193 -1.50 -11.34 11.41
CA ASN A 193 -2.63 -12.27 11.48
C ASN A 193 -3.76 -11.90 10.51
N GLY A 194 -4.05 -10.60 10.35
CA GLY A 194 -5.14 -10.14 9.51
C GLY A 194 -4.87 -10.26 8.01
N ILE A 195 -3.64 -10.02 7.57
CA ILE A 195 -3.25 -10.05 6.16
C ILE A 195 -2.67 -11.41 5.76
N GLY A 196 -2.01 -12.11 6.70
CA GLY A 196 -1.34 -13.37 6.44
C GLY A 196 0.04 -13.20 5.80
N ARG A 197 0.51 -14.18 5.03
CA ARG A 197 1.88 -14.30 4.51
C ARG A 197 2.46 -13.01 3.92
N ARG A 198 1.65 -12.18 3.26
CA ARG A 198 2.09 -10.94 2.60
C ARG A 198 1.83 -9.67 3.40
N TRP A 199 1.78 -9.75 4.71
CA TRP A 199 1.50 -8.64 5.60
C TRP A 199 2.40 -7.40 5.37
N TYR A 200 3.60 -7.62 4.88
CA TYR A 200 4.61 -6.59 4.59
C TYR A 200 4.39 -5.85 3.27
N ALA A 201 3.54 -6.39 2.38
CA ALA A 201 3.26 -5.75 1.10
C ALA A 201 2.60 -4.38 1.33
N GLY A 202 3.22 -3.33 0.83
CA GLY A 202 2.79 -1.94 1.06
C GLY A 202 3.63 -1.19 2.09
N ILE A 203 4.45 -1.88 2.89
CA ILE A 203 5.40 -1.21 3.79
C ILE A 203 6.68 -0.92 2.99
N LYS A 204 7.02 0.38 2.88
CA LYS A 204 8.22 0.81 2.15
C LYS A 204 9.49 0.17 2.74
N ALA A 205 10.36 -0.33 1.86
CA ALA A 205 11.63 -0.96 2.21
C ALA A 205 11.53 -2.23 3.11
N MET A 206 10.32 -2.85 3.20
CA MET A 206 10.09 -4.12 3.86
C MET A 206 9.97 -5.23 2.82
N GLY A 207 11.01 -6.03 2.66
CA GLY A 207 11.02 -7.22 1.79
C GLY A 207 10.63 -8.50 2.53
N GLU A 208 10.45 -9.62 1.79
CA GLU A 208 10.09 -10.92 2.33
C GLU A 208 11.06 -11.40 3.42
N GLY A 209 12.38 -11.25 3.21
CA GLY A 209 13.37 -11.69 4.18
C GLY A 209 13.30 -10.96 5.53
N LYS A 210 13.07 -9.62 5.52
CA LYS A 210 12.86 -8.86 6.76
C LYS A 210 11.57 -9.26 7.45
N ALA A 211 10.50 -9.45 6.68
CA ALA A 211 9.20 -9.85 7.20
C ALA A 211 9.23 -11.24 7.83
N GLN A 212 9.93 -12.18 7.20
CA GLN A 212 10.08 -13.54 7.72
C GLN A 212 10.84 -13.57 9.05
N ARG A 213 11.92 -12.78 9.20
CA ARG A 213 12.66 -12.67 10.46
C ARG A 213 11.80 -12.16 11.62
N ILE A 214 10.92 -11.19 11.34
CA ILE A 214 9.98 -10.69 12.36
C ILE A 214 8.98 -11.79 12.75
N VAL A 215 8.46 -12.54 11.77
CA VAL A 215 7.52 -13.64 12.03
C VAL A 215 8.17 -14.76 12.84
N GLU A 216 9.42 -15.12 12.53
CA GLU A 216 10.19 -16.10 13.28
C GLU A 216 10.39 -15.66 14.73
N TRP A 217 10.84 -14.42 14.94
CA TRP A 217 11.02 -13.85 16.27
C TRP A 217 9.73 -13.80 17.10
N LEU A 218 8.62 -13.35 16.49
CA LEU A 218 7.32 -13.32 17.17
C LEU A 218 6.80 -14.73 17.53
N ARG A 219 7.14 -15.75 16.74
CA ARG A 219 6.80 -17.14 17.05
C ARG A 219 7.56 -17.68 18.24
N GLU A 220 8.83 -17.37 18.34
CA GLU A 220 9.65 -17.73 19.52
C GLU A 220 9.05 -17.12 20.78
N LEU A 221 8.56 -15.87 20.71
CA LEU A 221 7.90 -15.20 21.85
C LEU A 221 6.54 -15.80 22.21
N GLY A 222 5.76 -16.22 21.21
CA GLY A 222 4.43 -16.81 21.36
C GLY A 222 4.42 -18.31 21.60
N SER A 223 5.59 -18.98 21.71
CA SER A 223 5.67 -20.41 21.99
C SER A 223 5.23 -20.75 23.43
N PRO A 224 4.84 -22.01 23.74
CA PRO A 224 4.45 -22.41 25.10
C PRO A 224 5.52 -22.16 26.17
N HIS A 225 6.77 -22.02 25.75
CA HIS A 225 7.90 -21.63 26.60
C HIS A 225 8.17 -20.12 26.59
N GLY A 226 7.47 -19.37 25.73
CA GLY A 226 7.51 -17.90 25.64
C GLY A 226 6.37 -17.27 26.47
N HIS A 227 6.67 -16.16 27.13
CA HIS A 227 5.84 -15.61 28.21
C HIS A 227 4.66 -14.72 27.75
N SER A 228 4.26 -14.73 26.46
CA SER A 228 3.22 -13.81 25.95
C SER A 228 2.21 -14.49 25.05
N ILE A 229 1.11 -14.97 25.65
CA ILE A 229 -0.08 -15.47 24.93
C ILE A 229 -0.67 -14.42 23.96
N GLU A 230 -0.51 -13.13 24.29
CA GLU A 230 -1.05 -12.00 23.52
C GLU A 230 -0.32 -11.76 22.16
N LEU A 231 0.87 -12.34 21.97
CA LEU A 231 1.67 -12.16 20.74
C LEU A 231 1.64 -13.39 19.81
N GLN A 232 0.59 -14.22 19.90
CA GLN A 232 0.48 -15.42 19.09
C GLN A 232 0.18 -15.14 17.63
N LEU A 233 0.92 -15.80 16.74
CA LEU A 233 0.69 -15.80 15.31
C LEU A 233 -0.13 -17.04 14.88
N GLY A 234 -1.15 -16.79 14.07
CA GLY A 234 -1.96 -17.85 13.48
C GLY A 234 -1.16 -18.72 12.49
N ARG A 235 -1.52 -20.00 12.35
CA ARG A 235 -0.88 -20.94 11.41
C ARG A 235 -0.94 -20.47 9.95
N HIS A 236 -1.97 -19.72 9.58
CA HIS A 236 -2.17 -19.16 8.23
C HIS A 236 -1.11 -18.12 7.80
N VAL A 237 -0.29 -17.64 8.74
CA VAL A 237 0.80 -16.71 8.41
C VAL A 237 1.91 -17.39 7.61
N THR A 238 2.10 -18.69 7.79
CA THR A 238 3.19 -19.45 7.15
C THR A 238 2.75 -20.63 6.32
N LEU A 239 1.60 -21.21 6.65
CA LEU A 239 1.06 -22.32 5.87
C LEU A 239 0.26 -21.82 4.67
N PRO A 240 0.36 -22.48 3.52
CA PRO A 240 -0.51 -22.18 2.40
C PRO A 240 -1.98 -22.45 2.78
N ARG A 241 -2.89 -21.62 2.27
CA ARG A 241 -4.34 -21.71 2.57
C ARG A 241 -4.94 -23.11 2.35
N SER A 242 -4.40 -23.87 1.40
CA SER A 242 -4.83 -25.25 1.12
C SER A 242 -4.58 -26.24 2.27
N LYS A 243 -3.73 -25.88 3.23
CA LYS A 243 -3.40 -26.71 4.42
C LYS A 243 -4.07 -26.21 5.70
N LEU A 244 -4.96 -25.22 5.60
CA LEU A 244 -5.66 -24.62 6.74
C LEU A 244 -7.10 -25.07 6.80
N TYR A 245 -7.62 -25.27 8.00
CA TYR A 245 -9.04 -25.54 8.23
C TYR A 245 -9.86 -24.25 8.08
N ALA A 246 -11.14 -24.38 7.78
CA ALA A 246 -12.03 -23.22 7.56
C ALA A 246 -12.07 -22.24 8.75
N HIS A 247 -11.99 -22.73 9.99
CA HIS A 247 -11.96 -21.87 11.18
C HIS A 247 -10.63 -21.12 11.35
N GLU A 248 -9.51 -21.65 10.85
CA GLU A 248 -8.20 -20.98 10.87
C GLU A 248 -8.09 -19.85 9.84
N LEU A 249 -8.97 -19.86 8.82
CA LEU A 249 -9.06 -18.80 7.80
C LEU A 249 -9.89 -17.60 8.28
N GLN A 250 -10.65 -17.76 9.36
CA GLN A 250 -11.31 -16.64 10.01
C GLN A 250 -10.21 -15.83 10.73
N ALA A 251 -9.93 -14.64 10.20
CA ALA A 251 -8.98 -13.75 10.84
C ALA A 251 -9.38 -13.54 12.29
N VAL A 252 -8.42 -13.68 13.21
CA VAL A 252 -8.63 -13.28 14.60
C VAL A 252 -8.78 -11.77 14.62
N VAL A 253 -10.02 -11.31 14.62
CA VAL A 253 -10.37 -9.89 14.65
C VAL A 253 -10.57 -9.51 16.11
N ALA A 254 -9.86 -8.50 16.59
CA ALA A 254 -10.01 -8.01 17.94
C ALA A 254 -11.45 -7.52 18.21
N PRO A 255 -11.98 -7.63 19.45
CA PRO A 255 -13.31 -7.14 19.78
C PRO A 255 -13.49 -5.68 19.39
N ALA A 256 -14.63 -5.36 18.81
CA ALA A 256 -14.91 -4.02 18.30
C ALA A 256 -15.26 -3.06 19.41
N SER A 257 -14.28 -2.60 20.15
CA SER A 257 -14.46 -1.48 21.09
C SER A 257 -14.28 -0.10 20.40
N ASP A 258 -13.81 -0.06 19.14
CA ASP A 258 -13.46 1.17 18.43
C ASP A 258 -13.82 1.08 16.92
N ILE A 259 -13.82 2.21 16.22
CA ILE A 259 -14.12 2.25 14.77
C ILE A 259 -12.98 1.64 13.99
N ARG A 260 -13.27 0.53 13.29
CA ARG A 260 -12.32 -0.22 12.47
C ARG A 260 -12.94 -0.63 11.14
N PRO A 261 -12.15 -0.91 10.10
CA PRO A 261 -12.68 -1.49 8.86
C PRO A 261 -13.43 -2.80 9.10
N LEU A 262 -14.44 -3.10 8.28
CA LEU A 262 -15.30 -4.28 8.47
C LEU A 262 -14.54 -5.62 8.51
N GLU A 263 -13.40 -5.72 7.84
CA GLU A 263 -12.54 -6.90 7.91
C GLU A 263 -11.84 -7.08 9.28
N LYS A 264 -11.85 -6.05 10.11
CA LYS A 264 -11.30 -6.03 11.46
C LYS A 264 -12.38 -5.89 12.54
N PHE A 265 -13.63 -5.70 12.13
CA PHE A 265 -14.73 -5.36 13.01
C PHE A 265 -15.54 -6.62 13.33
N ILE A 266 -15.49 -7.08 14.57
CA ILE A 266 -16.39 -8.14 15.06
C ILE A 266 -17.69 -7.45 15.47
N VAL A 267 -18.75 -7.74 14.73
CA VAL A 267 -20.08 -7.27 15.07
C VAL A 267 -20.56 -8.02 16.32
N PRO A 268 -20.96 -7.33 17.39
CA PRO A 268 -21.60 -7.97 18.55
C PRO A 268 -22.81 -8.80 18.11
N ALA A 269 -23.00 -9.98 18.68
CA ALA A 269 -24.08 -10.90 18.28
C ALA A 269 -25.48 -10.28 18.42
N GLU A 270 -25.65 -9.36 19.36
CA GLU A 270 -26.91 -8.63 19.56
C GLU A 270 -27.18 -7.59 18.47
N LEU A 271 -26.13 -7.14 17.75
CA LEU A 271 -26.18 -6.08 16.73
C LEU A 271 -25.86 -6.60 15.32
N ASP A 272 -25.69 -7.90 15.13
CA ASP A 272 -25.33 -8.50 13.84
C ASP A 272 -26.52 -8.57 12.86
N GLY A 273 -27.72 -8.27 13.32
CA GLY A 273 -28.94 -8.31 12.55
C GLY A 273 -29.62 -9.68 12.48
N THR A 274 -29.10 -10.71 13.17
CA THR A 274 -29.75 -12.02 13.26
C THR A 274 -31.16 -11.88 13.87
N ARG A 275 -31.32 -10.95 14.82
CA ARG A 275 -32.58 -10.62 15.50
C ARG A 275 -33.04 -9.17 15.19
N GLY A 276 -32.80 -8.70 13.97
CA GLY A 276 -33.18 -7.34 13.58
C GLY A 276 -34.69 -7.13 13.63
N LEU A 277 -35.12 -5.95 14.14
CA LEU A 277 -36.57 -5.63 14.36
C LEU A 277 -37.42 -5.73 13.09
N TYR A 278 -36.86 -5.34 11.95
CA TYR A 278 -37.56 -5.32 10.67
C TYR A 278 -37.11 -6.44 9.75
N ARG A 279 -36.34 -7.42 10.26
CA ARG A 279 -35.92 -8.58 9.53
C ARG A 279 -37.03 -9.61 9.41
N ARG A 280 -37.20 -10.18 8.22
CA ARG A 280 -38.09 -11.33 8.03
C ARG A 280 -37.44 -12.61 8.52
N PRO A 281 -38.25 -13.62 8.94
CA PRO A 281 -37.74 -14.95 9.26
C PRO A 281 -36.91 -15.52 8.12
N GLN A 282 -35.82 -16.21 8.43
CA GLN A 282 -34.87 -16.75 7.43
C GLN A 282 -35.54 -17.65 6.37
N ALA A 283 -36.57 -18.40 6.78
CA ALA A 283 -37.34 -19.26 5.87
C ALA A 283 -38.10 -18.52 4.77
N GLN A 284 -38.38 -17.22 4.98
CA GLN A 284 -39.07 -16.36 4.02
C GLN A 284 -38.10 -15.54 3.16
N CYS A 285 -36.78 -15.56 3.49
CA CYS A 285 -35.79 -14.77 2.77
C CYS A 285 -35.35 -15.50 1.51
N LEU A 286 -35.19 -14.76 0.41
CA LEU A 286 -34.56 -15.25 -0.82
C LEU A 286 -33.03 -15.26 -0.69
N LEU A 287 -32.47 -14.52 0.26
CA LEU A 287 -31.04 -14.49 0.56
C LEU A 287 -30.65 -15.57 1.58
N LYS A 288 -29.57 -16.29 1.29
CA LYS A 288 -28.91 -17.19 2.26
C LYS A 288 -27.96 -16.40 3.19
N ALA A 289 -28.39 -15.23 3.68
CA ALA A 289 -27.58 -14.38 4.55
C ALA A 289 -28.04 -14.56 5.99
N GLY A 290 -27.16 -15.03 6.85
CA GLY A 290 -27.44 -15.23 8.28
C GLY A 290 -27.48 -13.95 9.08
N ASN A 291 -26.80 -12.89 8.63
CA ASN A 291 -26.71 -11.60 9.30
C ASN A 291 -26.60 -10.42 8.31
N ASP A 292 -26.66 -9.20 8.83
CA ASP A 292 -26.66 -7.96 8.03
C ASP A 292 -25.39 -7.80 7.19
N TYR A 293 -24.23 -8.20 7.70
CA TYR A 293 -22.98 -8.13 6.95
C TYR A 293 -22.97 -9.09 5.76
N GLN A 294 -23.45 -10.32 5.94
CA GLN A 294 -23.59 -11.26 4.83
C GLN A 294 -24.61 -10.76 3.78
N ALA A 295 -25.66 -10.08 4.22
CA ALA A 295 -26.65 -9.48 3.32
C ALA A 295 -26.02 -8.34 2.48
N ILE A 296 -25.18 -7.49 3.08
CA ILE A 296 -24.40 -6.48 2.34
C ILE A 296 -23.47 -7.15 1.32
N LEU A 297 -22.78 -8.23 1.69
CA LEU A 297 -21.91 -8.96 0.77
C LEU A 297 -22.69 -9.57 -0.40
N ALA A 298 -23.88 -10.13 -0.14
CA ALA A 298 -24.76 -10.64 -1.19
C ALA A 298 -25.21 -9.53 -2.15
N TRP A 299 -25.59 -8.37 -1.61
CA TRP A 299 -25.91 -7.20 -2.43
C TRP A 299 -24.73 -6.72 -3.27
N LEU A 300 -23.53 -6.65 -2.73
CA LEU A 300 -22.34 -6.28 -3.48
C LEU A 300 -22.05 -7.27 -4.62
N ARG A 301 -22.25 -8.57 -4.38
CA ARG A 301 -22.11 -9.60 -5.42
C ARG A 301 -23.15 -9.50 -6.54
N SER A 302 -24.37 -9.06 -6.22
CA SER A 302 -25.41 -8.86 -7.23
C SER A 302 -25.13 -7.72 -8.20
N LYS A 303 -24.19 -6.83 -7.87
CA LYS A 303 -23.80 -5.74 -8.76
C LYS A 303 -22.77 -6.21 -9.79
N HIS A 304 -22.85 -5.63 -10.99
CA HIS A 304 -21.90 -5.96 -12.05
C HIS A 304 -20.46 -5.77 -11.55
N GLY A 305 -19.75 -6.87 -11.49
CA GLY A 305 -18.33 -6.92 -11.18
C GLY A 305 -17.50 -6.49 -12.39
N LEU A 306 -16.20 -6.78 -12.30
CA LEU A 306 -15.30 -6.64 -13.44
C LEU A 306 -15.68 -7.65 -14.53
N THR A 307 -15.57 -7.23 -15.80
CA THR A 307 -15.77 -8.12 -16.95
C THR A 307 -14.75 -9.25 -16.95
N PRO A 308 -15.00 -10.36 -17.68
CA PRO A 308 -14.02 -11.44 -17.82
C PRO A 308 -12.64 -10.93 -18.25
N ASP A 309 -12.59 -10.00 -19.23
CA ASP A 309 -11.34 -9.40 -19.72
C ASP A 309 -10.65 -8.53 -18.66
N GLN A 310 -11.40 -7.68 -17.96
CA GLN A 310 -10.87 -6.92 -16.83
C GLN A 310 -10.37 -7.82 -15.71
N LYS A 311 -11.03 -8.95 -15.46
CA LYS A 311 -10.57 -9.98 -14.51
C LYS A 311 -9.31 -10.67 -15.05
N ALA A 312 -9.26 -11.00 -16.33
CA ALA A 312 -8.09 -11.58 -16.97
C ALA A 312 -6.88 -10.64 -16.90
N HIS A 313 -7.07 -9.34 -17.19
CA HIS A 313 -6.02 -8.33 -17.05
C HIS A 313 -5.55 -8.17 -15.60
N LEU A 314 -6.46 -8.14 -14.63
CA LEU A 314 -6.09 -8.14 -13.22
C LEU A 314 -5.38 -9.41 -12.81
N LYS A 315 -5.80 -10.57 -13.33
CA LYS A 315 -5.19 -11.88 -13.08
C LYS A 315 -3.82 -12.00 -13.73
N ALA A 316 -3.63 -11.51 -14.97
CA ALA A 316 -2.34 -11.45 -15.61
C ALA A 316 -1.35 -10.57 -14.83
N ARG A 317 -1.81 -9.40 -14.35
CA ARG A 317 -1.04 -8.52 -13.46
C ARG A 317 -0.71 -9.16 -12.10
N ARG A 318 -1.57 -10.06 -11.60
CA ARG A 318 -1.38 -10.78 -10.32
C ARG A 318 -0.58 -12.04 -10.50
N ARG A 319 -0.67 -12.77 -11.63
CA ARG A 319 0.13 -13.96 -11.91
C ARG A 319 1.63 -13.73 -11.78
N GLN A 320 2.09 -12.51 -12.02
CA GLN A 320 3.46 -12.11 -11.72
C GLN A 320 3.77 -11.96 -10.22
N ARG A 321 2.76 -11.96 -9.35
CA ARG A 321 2.92 -11.74 -7.89
C ARG A 321 2.46 -12.89 -7.00
N ASP A 322 1.71 -13.85 -7.50
CA ASP A 322 1.15 -14.93 -6.67
C ASP A 322 1.06 -16.27 -7.36
N THR A 323 1.78 -17.25 -6.84
CA THR A 323 1.63 -18.69 -7.11
C THR A 323 0.77 -19.40 -6.04
N GLY A 324 -0.12 -18.71 -5.37
CA GLY A 324 -0.93 -19.27 -4.27
C GLY A 324 -2.42 -19.08 -4.48
N VAL A 325 -3.05 -20.20 -4.74
CA VAL A 325 -4.47 -20.51 -4.91
C VAL A 325 -5.45 -19.68 -4.06
N GLU A 326 -6.44 -19.15 -4.77
CA GLU A 326 -7.61 -18.43 -4.26
C GLU A 326 -8.79 -19.34 -4.01
N GLN A 327 -9.41 -19.26 -2.83
CA GLN A 327 -10.84 -19.55 -2.65
C GLN A 327 -11.40 -18.79 -1.43
N GLY A 328 -12.51 -18.10 -1.62
CA GLY A 328 -13.42 -17.67 -0.58
C GLY A 328 -13.77 -16.17 -0.52
N LEU A 329 -12.86 -15.24 -0.25
CA LEU A 329 -13.14 -13.80 -0.12
C LEU A 329 -12.32 -12.91 -1.08
N ASP A 330 -11.65 -13.50 -2.01
CA ASP A 330 -10.71 -12.83 -2.92
C ASP A 330 -11.40 -11.87 -3.92
N TRP A 331 -12.71 -12.10 -4.16
CA TRP A 331 -13.52 -11.20 -4.99
C TRP A 331 -13.61 -9.78 -4.40
N LEU A 332 -13.50 -9.62 -3.06
CA LEU A 332 -13.49 -8.31 -2.40
C LEU A 332 -12.26 -7.46 -2.77
N GLN A 333 -11.20 -8.09 -3.26
CA GLN A 333 -10.01 -7.40 -3.73
C GLN A 333 -10.14 -6.98 -5.21
N ALA A 334 -11.05 -7.64 -5.96
CA ALA A 334 -11.31 -7.42 -7.38
C ALA A 334 -12.61 -6.63 -7.65
N LEU A 335 -13.01 -5.77 -6.71
CA LEU A 335 -14.22 -4.97 -6.84
C LEU A 335 -14.09 -3.92 -7.96
N SER A 336 -15.16 -3.76 -8.74
CA SER A 336 -15.33 -2.62 -9.64
C SER A 336 -15.40 -1.30 -8.85
N ASN A 337 -15.18 -0.17 -9.50
CA ASN A 337 -15.28 1.14 -8.85
C ASN A 337 -16.67 1.38 -8.22
N THR A 338 -17.72 0.89 -8.86
CA THR A 338 -19.10 0.95 -8.34
C THR A 338 -19.22 0.12 -7.06
N GLN A 339 -18.75 -1.12 -7.09
CA GLN A 339 -18.77 -1.99 -5.89
C GLN A 339 -17.92 -1.41 -4.76
N ARG A 340 -16.78 -0.76 -5.05
CA ARG A 340 -15.96 -0.07 -4.03
C ARG A 340 -16.71 1.09 -3.39
N ALA A 341 -17.39 1.92 -4.19
CA ALA A 341 -18.22 3.00 -3.67
C ALA A 341 -19.36 2.46 -2.81
N TYR A 342 -20.03 1.42 -3.26
CA TYR A 342 -21.13 0.76 -2.55
C TYR A 342 -20.65 0.16 -1.23
N ARG A 343 -19.53 -0.58 -1.23
CA ARG A 343 -18.89 -1.11 -0.03
C ARG A 343 -18.55 0.00 0.97
N LYS A 344 -17.97 1.10 0.49
CA LYS A 344 -17.57 2.22 1.34
C LYS A 344 -18.77 2.85 2.08
N GLU A 345 -19.85 3.12 1.37
CA GLU A 345 -21.02 3.77 1.99
C GLU A 345 -21.81 2.80 2.89
N SER A 346 -21.95 1.52 2.51
CA SER A 346 -22.56 0.52 3.39
C SER A 346 -21.74 0.25 4.65
N GLU A 347 -20.39 0.24 4.53
CA GLU A 347 -19.49 0.13 5.67
C GLU A 347 -19.63 1.32 6.64
N ARG A 348 -19.63 2.54 6.13
CA ARG A 348 -19.83 3.75 6.92
C ARG A 348 -21.13 3.70 7.71
N PHE A 349 -22.20 3.32 7.05
CA PHE A 349 -23.51 3.22 7.66
C PHE A 349 -23.58 2.11 8.72
N LEU A 350 -23.06 0.91 8.40
CA LEU A 350 -23.05 -0.21 9.34
C LEU A 350 -22.22 0.11 10.59
N LEU A 351 -21.03 0.72 10.43
CA LEU A 351 -20.22 1.15 11.57
C LEU A 351 -20.93 2.18 12.42
N TRP A 352 -21.60 3.16 11.81
CA TRP A 352 -22.38 4.17 12.52
C TRP A 352 -23.57 3.54 13.26
N ALA A 353 -24.32 2.65 12.60
CA ALA A 353 -25.44 1.94 13.18
C ALA A 353 -25.05 1.20 14.46
N ILE A 354 -23.95 0.46 14.40
CA ILE A 354 -23.49 -0.37 15.53
C ILE A 354 -22.83 0.49 16.61
N THR A 355 -21.89 1.38 16.24
CA THR A 355 -21.02 2.04 17.23
C THR A 355 -21.57 3.37 17.76
N HIS A 356 -22.51 4.00 17.05
CA HIS A 356 -23.14 5.26 17.45
C HIS A 356 -24.58 5.05 17.93
N LYS A 357 -25.38 4.28 17.18
CA LYS A 357 -26.79 4.04 17.53
C LYS A 357 -26.99 2.81 18.40
N GLY A 358 -26.03 1.87 18.43
CA GLY A 358 -26.22 0.59 19.15
C GLY A 358 -27.33 -0.26 18.53
N LYS A 359 -27.55 -0.18 17.21
CA LYS A 359 -28.61 -0.89 16.49
C LYS A 359 -28.05 -1.71 15.33
N ALA A 360 -28.64 -2.85 15.04
CA ALA A 360 -28.39 -3.58 13.80
C ALA A 360 -28.90 -2.79 12.59
N LEU A 361 -28.32 -2.98 11.41
CA LEU A 361 -28.77 -2.38 10.16
C LEU A 361 -30.25 -2.74 9.86
N SER A 362 -30.63 -3.98 10.13
CA SER A 362 -32.02 -4.47 10.01
C SER A 362 -33.00 -3.96 11.08
N SER A 363 -32.53 -3.13 12.02
CA SER A 363 -33.37 -2.48 13.06
C SER A 363 -33.49 -0.98 12.90
N MET A 364 -32.99 -0.41 11.78
CA MET A 364 -32.99 1.03 11.53
C MET A 364 -34.37 1.55 11.15
N SER A 365 -34.82 2.62 11.83
CA SER A 365 -36.02 3.35 11.51
C SER A 365 -35.78 4.47 10.48
N ASN A 366 -36.85 5.14 10.03
CA ASN A 366 -36.75 6.31 9.17
C ASN A 366 -36.01 7.47 9.84
N GLU A 367 -36.29 7.70 11.13
CA GLU A 367 -35.65 8.74 11.95
C GLU A 367 -34.15 8.49 12.09
N ASP A 368 -33.74 7.26 12.30
CA ASP A 368 -32.31 6.89 12.34
C ASP A 368 -31.64 7.20 10.99
N CYS A 369 -32.33 6.97 9.89
CA CYS A 369 -31.82 7.26 8.55
C CYS A 369 -31.70 8.77 8.26
N ILE A 370 -32.63 9.58 8.79
CA ILE A 370 -32.58 11.04 8.73
C ILE A 370 -31.38 11.54 9.56
N GLU A 371 -31.20 11.03 10.78
CA GLU A 371 -30.08 11.38 11.64
C GLU A 371 -28.74 11.04 11.00
N TYR A 372 -28.62 9.86 10.36
CA TYR A 372 -27.40 9.51 9.64
C TYR A 372 -27.14 10.45 8.44
N ARG A 373 -28.18 10.83 7.69
CA ARG A 373 -28.03 11.80 6.59
C ARG A 373 -27.43 13.12 7.12
N ASP A 374 -27.93 13.58 8.27
CA ASP A 374 -27.48 14.83 8.89
C ASP A 374 -26.08 14.67 9.47
N PHE A 375 -25.75 13.49 10.05
CA PHE A 375 -24.41 13.12 10.47
C PHE A 375 -23.39 13.16 9.34
N LEU A 376 -23.76 12.80 8.11
CA LEU A 376 -22.87 12.89 6.94
C LEU A 376 -22.39 14.33 6.66
N ALA A 377 -23.20 15.33 6.99
CA ALA A 377 -22.85 16.74 6.82
C ALA A 377 -21.76 17.20 7.79
N ASP A 378 -21.73 16.65 9.01
CA ASP A 378 -20.72 16.92 10.04
C ASP A 378 -20.53 15.73 10.98
N PRO A 379 -19.67 14.76 10.62
CA PRO A 379 -19.43 13.56 11.46
C PRO A 379 -18.78 13.92 12.79
N GLN A 380 -19.55 13.86 13.88
CA GLN A 380 -19.08 14.17 15.23
C GLN A 380 -19.03 12.91 16.13
N PRO A 381 -18.09 12.82 17.07
CA PRO A 381 -16.90 13.68 17.21
C PRO A 381 -15.87 13.40 16.08
N ARG A 382 -15.27 14.46 15.52
CA ARG A 382 -14.35 14.35 14.37
C ARG A 382 -13.14 13.45 14.65
N SER A 383 -12.58 13.52 15.85
CA SER A 383 -11.43 12.68 16.25
C SER A 383 -11.72 11.18 16.15
N ARG A 384 -12.98 10.79 16.32
CA ARG A 384 -13.41 9.38 16.23
C ARG A 384 -13.73 8.97 14.79
N TRP A 385 -14.38 9.86 14.00
CA TRP A 385 -14.95 9.52 12.71
C TRP A 385 -14.12 9.95 11.51
N CYS A 386 -13.29 10.98 11.67
CA CYS A 386 -12.51 11.56 10.58
C CYS A 386 -11.02 11.33 10.76
N GLY A 387 -10.33 11.01 9.67
CA GLY A 387 -8.88 10.80 9.65
C GLY A 387 -8.27 11.26 8.34
N ASP A 388 -6.94 11.23 8.27
CA ASP A 388 -6.20 11.68 7.09
C ASP A 388 -6.50 10.82 5.87
N ARG A 389 -6.47 11.47 4.71
CA ARG A 389 -6.64 10.81 3.43
C ARG A 389 -5.53 9.79 3.16
N GLY A 390 -5.91 8.67 2.55
CA GLY A 390 -4.93 7.68 2.08
C GLY A 390 -4.39 6.77 3.17
N ARG A 391 -4.89 6.83 4.41
CA ARG A 391 -4.53 5.88 5.46
C ARG A 391 -4.88 4.45 5.04
N GLU A 392 -3.93 3.54 5.22
CA GLU A 392 -4.15 2.13 4.95
C GLU A 392 -5.24 1.55 5.86
N ARG A 393 -6.08 0.67 5.35
CA ARG A 393 -7.19 0.08 6.13
C ARG A 393 -6.73 -0.69 7.37
N TRP A 394 -5.48 -1.18 7.37
CA TRP A 394 -4.88 -1.84 8.52
C TRP A 394 -4.20 -0.87 9.52
N SER A 395 -4.16 0.42 9.20
CA SER A 395 -3.68 1.43 10.14
C SER A 395 -4.63 1.60 11.34
N PRO A 396 -4.13 1.70 12.57
CA PRO A 396 -4.94 2.05 13.73
C PRO A 396 -5.50 3.48 13.66
N LEU A 397 -4.92 4.31 12.79
CA LEU A 397 -5.37 5.68 12.52
C LEU A 397 -6.41 5.76 11.40
N TRP A 398 -6.78 4.63 10.80
CA TRP A 398 -7.82 4.63 9.77
C TRP A 398 -9.17 5.09 10.35
N ARG A 399 -9.85 5.94 9.59
CA ARG A 399 -11.22 6.40 9.90
C ARG A 399 -12.08 6.33 8.63
N PRO A 400 -13.40 6.13 8.76
CA PRO A 400 -14.28 5.98 7.60
C PRO A 400 -14.50 7.28 6.80
N PHE A 401 -14.24 8.44 7.40
CA PHE A 401 -14.38 9.74 6.76
C PHE A 401 -13.05 10.49 6.73
N GLU A 402 -12.89 11.36 5.73
CA GLU A 402 -11.79 12.35 5.65
C GLU A 402 -12.24 13.71 6.23
N GLY A 403 -13.54 13.88 6.47
CA GLY A 403 -14.20 15.09 6.95
C GLY A 403 -15.67 15.14 6.53
N PRO A 404 -16.34 16.28 6.75
CA PRO A 404 -17.71 16.52 6.32
C PRO A 404 -17.92 16.25 4.83
N LEU A 405 -19.04 15.61 4.47
CA LEU A 405 -19.35 15.32 3.09
C LEU A 405 -20.02 16.52 2.41
N SER A 406 -19.63 16.83 1.18
CA SER A 406 -20.35 17.78 0.34
C SER A 406 -21.77 17.31 0.05
N ALA A 407 -22.70 18.22 -0.27
CA ALA A 407 -24.08 17.87 -0.62
C ALA A 407 -24.17 16.84 -1.75
N SER A 408 -23.26 16.89 -2.73
CA SER A 408 -23.19 15.89 -3.80
C SER A 408 -22.76 14.52 -3.28
N ALA A 409 -21.79 14.45 -2.36
CA ALA A 409 -21.33 13.21 -1.75
C ALA A 409 -22.39 12.62 -0.82
N GLN A 410 -23.09 13.47 -0.04
CA GLN A 410 -24.23 13.04 0.78
C GLN A 410 -25.34 12.44 -0.08
N ARG A 411 -25.72 13.13 -1.19
CA ARG A 411 -26.68 12.60 -2.15
C ARG A 411 -26.27 11.22 -2.65
N HIS A 412 -25.02 11.06 -3.02
CA HIS A 412 -24.49 9.79 -3.53
C HIS A 412 -24.60 8.69 -2.46
N ALA A 413 -24.21 8.97 -1.23
CA ALA A 413 -24.31 8.05 -0.09
C ALA A 413 -25.76 7.62 0.17
N VAL A 414 -26.69 8.59 0.26
CA VAL A 414 -28.14 8.31 0.45
C VAL A 414 -28.70 7.47 -0.70
N THR A 415 -28.32 7.77 -1.94
CA THR A 415 -28.79 7.00 -3.12
C THR A 415 -28.29 5.55 -3.05
N ILE A 416 -27.04 5.32 -2.61
CA ILE A 416 -26.47 3.98 -2.43
C ILE A 416 -27.23 3.22 -1.35
N LEU A 417 -27.51 3.86 -0.21
CA LEU A 417 -28.22 3.22 0.91
C LEU A 417 -29.69 2.93 0.56
N LYS A 418 -30.36 3.83 -0.18
CA LYS A 418 -31.69 3.54 -0.74
C LYS A 418 -31.67 2.29 -1.63
N ASN A 419 -30.64 2.14 -2.47
CA ASN A 419 -30.47 0.97 -3.33
C ASN A 419 -30.16 -0.30 -2.54
N LEU A 420 -29.34 -0.22 -1.49
CA LEU A 420 -29.07 -1.36 -0.59
C LEU A 420 -30.38 -1.85 0.04
N TYR A 421 -31.11 -0.96 0.69
CA TYR A 421 -32.34 -1.33 1.39
C TYR A 421 -33.44 -1.76 0.42
N GLY A 422 -33.56 -1.15 -0.77
CA GLY A 422 -34.43 -1.65 -1.83
C GLY A 422 -34.14 -3.11 -2.17
N PHE A 423 -32.87 -3.45 -2.42
CA PHE A 423 -32.46 -4.84 -2.65
C PHE A 423 -32.81 -5.77 -1.48
N LEU A 424 -32.60 -5.33 -0.23
CA LEU A 424 -32.92 -6.16 0.94
C LEU A 424 -34.44 -6.41 1.07
N VAL A 425 -35.28 -5.45 0.71
CA VAL A 425 -36.73 -5.63 0.64
C VAL A 425 -37.13 -6.54 -0.52
N ASP A 426 -36.59 -6.32 -1.72
CA ASP A 426 -36.85 -7.14 -2.91
C ASP A 426 -36.47 -8.63 -2.70
N GLN A 427 -35.46 -8.88 -1.86
CA GLN A 427 -35.02 -10.23 -1.48
C GLN A 427 -35.73 -10.77 -0.24
N ASN A 428 -36.78 -10.14 0.23
CA ASN A 428 -37.53 -10.53 1.45
C ASN A 428 -36.64 -10.63 2.70
N TYR A 429 -35.53 -9.91 2.75
CA TYR A 429 -34.69 -9.85 3.95
C TYR A 429 -35.24 -8.87 4.98
N LEU A 430 -35.81 -7.73 4.51
CA LEU A 430 -36.43 -6.68 5.33
C LEU A 430 -37.91 -6.53 4.97
N MET A 431 -38.69 -6.08 5.94
CA MET A 431 -40.13 -5.78 5.78
C MET A 431 -40.35 -4.50 4.99
N GLY A 432 -39.45 -3.52 5.09
CA GLY A 432 -39.58 -2.20 4.48
C GLY A 432 -38.27 -1.48 4.30
N ASN A 433 -38.30 -0.40 3.53
CA ASN A 433 -37.12 0.44 3.28
C ASN A 433 -37.23 1.76 4.05
N PRO A 434 -36.53 1.94 5.17
CA PRO A 434 -36.59 3.15 6.00
C PRO A 434 -36.02 4.38 5.25
N TRP A 435 -35.22 4.16 4.20
CA TRP A 435 -34.67 5.24 3.38
C TRP A 435 -35.66 5.81 2.36
N SER A 436 -36.80 5.17 2.10
CA SER A 436 -37.72 5.55 1.01
C SER A 436 -38.17 7.01 1.13
N ALA A 437 -38.57 7.44 2.33
CA ALA A 437 -39.03 8.79 2.61
C ALA A 437 -37.94 9.80 2.95
N VAL A 438 -36.67 9.37 3.08
CA VAL A 438 -35.57 10.27 3.44
C VAL A 438 -35.27 11.22 2.29
N GLY A 439 -35.37 12.52 2.53
CA GLY A 439 -35.06 13.55 1.55
C GLY A 439 -33.59 13.50 1.11
N VAL A 440 -33.36 13.62 -0.18
CA VAL A 440 -32.01 13.68 -0.75
C VAL A 440 -31.54 15.12 -0.78
N PRO A 441 -30.36 15.46 -0.27
CA PRO A 441 -29.83 16.82 -0.32
C PRO A 441 -29.84 17.38 -1.74
N ARG A 442 -30.43 18.57 -1.95
CA ARG A 442 -30.43 19.23 -3.24
C ARG A 442 -29.02 19.69 -3.57
N SER A 443 -28.43 19.17 -4.63
CA SER A 443 -27.20 19.76 -5.19
C SER A 443 -27.63 20.75 -6.29
N ALA A 444 -27.01 21.91 -6.32
CA ALA A 444 -27.06 22.73 -7.52
C ALA A 444 -26.69 21.85 -8.71
N GLY A 445 -27.44 21.94 -9.82
CA GLY A 445 -27.21 21.13 -11.03
C GLY A 445 -25.73 21.12 -11.45
N PRO A 446 -25.31 20.30 -12.37
CA PRO A 446 -23.92 20.16 -12.78
C PRO A 446 -23.39 21.52 -13.23
N LYS A 447 -22.80 22.27 -12.31
CA LYS A 447 -22.00 23.44 -12.67
C LYS A 447 -20.69 22.88 -13.21
N VAL A 448 -20.55 22.86 -14.55
CA VAL A 448 -19.21 22.71 -15.12
C VAL A 448 -18.38 23.87 -14.62
N ASN A 449 -17.42 23.55 -13.83
CA ASN A 449 -16.45 24.52 -13.38
C ASN A 449 -15.52 24.80 -14.57
N ALA A 450 -15.79 25.87 -15.32
CA ALA A 450 -14.96 26.34 -16.45
C ALA A 450 -13.48 26.48 -16.05
N GLY A 451 -13.22 26.53 -14.75
CA GLY A 451 -11.86 26.50 -14.20
C GLY A 451 -11.12 25.15 -14.31
N ARG A 452 -11.78 24.06 -14.75
CA ARG A 452 -11.18 22.73 -14.87
C ARG A 452 -10.77 22.35 -16.29
N SER A 453 -10.38 23.32 -17.11
CA SER A 453 -9.79 23.13 -18.44
C SER A 453 -8.57 24.01 -18.59
N PHE A 454 -7.64 23.64 -19.43
CA PHE A 454 -6.52 24.50 -19.80
C PHE A 454 -7.00 25.50 -20.87
N SER A 455 -6.43 26.71 -20.91
CA SER A 455 -6.56 27.62 -22.04
C SER A 455 -5.61 27.16 -23.17
N LEU A 456 -5.81 27.68 -24.39
CA LEU A 456 -4.89 27.41 -25.51
C LEU A 456 -3.44 27.82 -25.17
N ALA A 457 -3.24 28.95 -24.50
CA ALA A 457 -1.92 29.38 -24.06
C ALA A 457 -1.29 28.39 -23.03
N GLN A 458 -2.11 27.88 -22.10
CA GLN A 458 -1.64 26.88 -21.14
C GLN A 458 -1.36 25.53 -21.82
N TRP A 459 -2.14 25.17 -22.83
CA TRP A 459 -1.84 23.98 -23.63
C TRP A 459 -0.52 24.14 -24.40
N GLY A 460 -0.30 25.30 -25.05
CA GLY A 460 0.99 25.59 -25.70
C GLY A 460 2.17 25.56 -24.74
N PHE A 461 1.97 26.00 -23.47
CA PHE A 461 2.99 25.86 -22.44
C PHE A 461 3.25 24.39 -22.09
N ILE A 462 2.20 23.54 -21.97
CA ILE A 462 2.35 22.09 -21.77
C ILE A 462 3.18 21.49 -22.90
N GLU A 463 2.85 21.79 -24.16
CA GLU A 463 3.58 21.29 -25.32
C GLU A 463 5.06 21.72 -25.31
N ALA A 464 5.35 22.98 -24.93
CA ALA A 464 6.71 23.45 -24.78
C ALA A 464 7.47 22.66 -23.71
N GLN A 465 6.85 22.37 -22.56
CA GLN A 465 7.47 21.58 -21.51
C GLN A 465 7.67 20.11 -21.93
N LEU A 466 6.74 19.51 -22.69
CA LEU A 466 6.90 18.14 -23.23
C LEU A 466 8.10 18.04 -24.18
N LYS A 467 8.33 19.06 -25.02
CA LYS A 467 9.48 19.11 -25.94
C LYS A 467 10.83 19.20 -25.23
N MET A 468 10.85 19.69 -23.98
CA MET A 468 12.07 19.80 -23.17
C MET A 468 12.42 18.49 -22.43
N LEU A 469 11.52 17.51 -22.41
CA LEU A 469 11.77 16.25 -21.74
C LEU A 469 12.84 15.41 -22.48
N GLN A 470 13.68 14.72 -21.70
CA GLN A 470 14.60 13.74 -22.27
C GLN A 470 13.84 12.62 -23.02
N ALA A 471 14.38 12.13 -24.12
CA ALA A 471 13.76 11.11 -24.96
C ALA A 471 13.87 9.70 -24.34
N THR A 472 13.33 9.53 -23.12
CA THR A 472 13.20 8.22 -22.47
C THR A 472 11.86 7.58 -22.85
N SER A 473 11.76 6.24 -22.77
CA SER A 473 10.51 5.52 -23.05
C SER A 473 9.36 5.98 -22.14
N ALA A 474 9.65 6.32 -20.88
CA ALA A 474 8.67 6.85 -19.95
C ALA A 474 8.16 8.24 -20.38
N ASN A 475 9.04 9.13 -20.84
CA ASN A 475 8.66 10.48 -21.29
C ASN A 475 7.95 10.44 -22.65
N GLN A 476 8.35 9.54 -23.55
CA GLN A 476 7.62 9.32 -24.81
C GLN A 476 6.20 8.80 -24.56
N ARG A 477 6.03 7.89 -23.58
CA ARG A 477 4.71 7.48 -23.11
C ARG A 477 3.88 8.66 -22.61
N LEU A 478 4.48 9.56 -21.82
CA LEU A 478 3.81 10.73 -21.30
C LEU A 478 3.35 11.66 -22.44
N THR A 479 4.24 11.97 -23.36
CA THR A 479 3.97 12.83 -24.53
C THR A 479 2.85 12.25 -25.38
N PHE A 480 3.01 11.01 -25.85
CA PHE A 480 1.99 10.33 -26.63
C PHE A 480 0.65 10.27 -25.89
N GLY A 481 0.65 9.84 -24.62
CA GLY A 481 -0.58 9.69 -23.87
C GLY A 481 -1.30 11.01 -23.55
N LEU A 482 -0.57 12.14 -23.38
CA LEU A 482 -1.18 13.47 -23.23
C LEU A 482 -1.75 13.97 -24.56
N HIS A 483 -1.05 13.76 -25.68
CA HIS A 483 -1.54 14.10 -27.01
C HIS A 483 -2.77 13.28 -27.35
N LEU A 484 -2.76 11.96 -27.07
CA LEU A 484 -3.93 11.09 -27.27
C LEU A 484 -5.14 11.55 -26.44
N LEU A 485 -4.94 11.86 -25.15
CA LEU A 485 -6.01 12.39 -24.30
C LEU A 485 -6.57 13.73 -24.81
N TYR A 486 -5.70 14.61 -25.32
CA TYR A 486 -6.09 15.91 -25.82
C TYR A 486 -6.77 15.81 -27.19
N ALA A 487 -6.26 15.02 -28.10
CA ALA A 487 -6.82 14.87 -29.45
C ALA A 487 -8.18 14.17 -29.45
N THR A 488 -8.39 13.21 -28.53
CA THR A 488 -9.60 12.36 -28.54
C THR A 488 -10.60 12.65 -27.42
N GLY A 489 -10.16 13.32 -26.36
CA GLY A 489 -10.99 13.54 -25.17
C GLY A 489 -11.36 12.26 -24.41
N LEU A 490 -10.68 11.15 -24.62
CA LEU A 490 -10.93 9.86 -23.97
C LEU A 490 -10.79 9.94 -22.45
N ARG A 491 -11.44 9.02 -21.74
CA ARG A 491 -11.22 8.83 -20.31
C ARG A 491 -9.90 8.09 -20.09
N LEU A 492 -9.22 8.39 -18.98
CA LEU A 492 -7.98 7.69 -18.61
C LEU A 492 -8.14 6.16 -18.66
N SER A 493 -9.26 5.62 -18.17
CA SER A 493 -9.52 4.18 -18.19
C SER A 493 -9.69 3.60 -19.60
N GLU A 494 -10.19 4.39 -20.55
CA GLU A 494 -10.31 4.00 -21.95
C GLU A 494 -8.93 3.95 -22.61
N VAL A 495 -8.11 4.98 -22.41
CA VAL A 495 -6.76 5.05 -22.98
C VAL A 495 -5.83 3.95 -22.48
N VAL A 496 -5.86 3.63 -21.17
CA VAL A 496 -5.00 2.56 -20.62
C VAL A 496 -5.50 1.14 -20.93
N ALA A 497 -6.73 1.00 -21.37
CA ALA A 497 -7.29 -0.27 -21.79
C ALA A 497 -7.12 -0.54 -23.29
N ALA A 498 -6.93 0.50 -24.09
CA ALA A 498 -6.79 0.39 -25.54
C ALA A 498 -5.48 -0.32 -25.93
N THR A 499 -5.58 -1.16 -26.96
CA THR A 499 -4.49 -1.90 -27.59
C THR A 499 -4.25 -1.42 -28.99
N VAL A 500 -3.18 -1.84 -29.60
CA VAL A 500 -2.87 -1.57 -31.01
C VAL A 500 -3.93 -2.18 -31.93
N ASP A 501 -4.50 -3.34 -31.54
CA ASP A 501 -5.58 -4.01 -32.30
C ASP A 501 -6.89 -3.21 -32.34
N ASP A 502 -7.02 -2.16 -31.51
CA ASP A 502 -8.17 -1.25 -31.53
C ASP A 502 -8.00 -0.10 -32.54
N LEU A 503 -6.83 0.02 -33.19
CA LEU A 503 -6.58 0.97 -34.27
C LEU A 503 -6.97 0.35 -35.61
N GLN A 504 -7.67 1.12 -36.43
CA GLN A 504 -8.09 0.69 -37.76
C GLN A 504 -7.83 1.83 -38.73
N TRP A 505 -7.20 1.51 -39.86
CA TRP A 505 -7.14 2.39 -40.99
C TRP A 505 -8.46 2.30 -41.77
N VAL A 506 -9.10 3.41 -42.04
CA VAL A 506 -10.37 3.47 -42.75
C VAL A 506 -10.24 4.38 -43.96
N GLU A 507 -10.89 3.99 -45.05
CA GLU A 507 -10.95 4.73 -46.30
C GLU A 507 -12.44 4.94 -46.66
N TYR A 508 -12.82 6.18 -46.82
CA TYR A 508 -14.15 6.57 -47.29
C TYR A 508 -14.04 7.07 -48.70
N PRO A 509 -14.66 6.43 -49.71
CA PRO A 509 -14.70 6.93 -51.07
C PRO A 509 -15.42 8.28 -51.12
N ALA A 510 -15.13 9.09 -52.15
CA ALA A 510 -15.87 10.29 -52.44
C ALA A 510 -17.36 9.96 -52.63
N ASP A 511 -18.25 10.78 -52.03
CA ASP A 511 -19.69 10.63 -52.14
C ASP A 511 -20.34 11.94 -52.64
N ALA A 512 -21.70 11.94 -52.75
CA ALA A 512 -22.46 13.09 -53.22
C ALA A 512 -22.37 14.33 -52.33
N SER A 513 -21.84 14.19 -51.10
CA SER A 513 -21.69 15.28 -50.12
C SER A 513 -20.23 15.78 -50.01
N ASP A 514 -19.27 14.98 -50.48
CA ASP A 514 -17.83 15.32 -50.45
C ASP A 514 -17.13 14.70 -51.67
N ASP A 515 -16.64 15.55 -52.59
CA ASP A 515 -15.95 15.13 -53.82
C ASP A 515 -14.56 14.54 -53.60
N GLN A 516 -14.06 14.51 -52.35
CA GLN A 516 -12.75 13.99 -52.04
C GLN A 516 -12.79 12.72 -51.15
N PRO A 517 -12.06 11.67 -51.50
CA PRO A 517 -11.95 10.51 -50.63
C PRO A 517 -11.23 10.91 -49.36
N MET A 518 -11.75 10.44 -48.23
CA MET A 518 -11.15 10.67 -46.91
C MET A 518 -10.60 9.36 -46.39
N GLN A 519 -9.36 9.41 -45.85
CA GLN A 519 -8.73 8.27 -45.22
C GLN A 519 -8.11 8.68 -43.89
N GLY A 520 -8.03 7.77 -42.94
CA GLY A 520 -7.48 8.09 -41.63
C GLY A 520 -7.58 6.95 -40.61
N TRP A 521 -7.02 7.19 -39.46
CA TRP A 521 -7.04 6.26 -38.35
C TRP A 521 -8.27 6.45 -37.47
N MET A 522 -8.91 5.35 -37.13
CA MET A 522 -9.98 5.29 -36.13
C MET A 522 -9.53 4.43 -34.94
N LEU A 523 -9.82 4.88 -33.74
CA LEU A 523 -9.59 4.14 -32.51
C LEU A 523 -10.93 3.65 -31.95
N ARG A 524 -11.11 2.34 -31.91
CA ARG A 524 -12.23 1.70 -31.25
C ARG A 524 -12.04 1.73 -29.75
N VAL A 525 -13.01 2.21 -29.01
CA VAL A 525 -12.98 2.30 -27.55
C VAL A 525 -14.24 1.78 -26.90
N ILE A 526 -14.08 1.06 -25.81
CA ILE A 526 -15.17 0.56 -24.99
C ILE A 526 -15.36 1.49 -23.80
N GLY A 527 -16.46 2.22 -23.78
CA GLY A 527 -16.80 3.20 -22.75
C GLY A 527 -17.55 2.60 -21.55
N LYS A 528 -18.03 3.50 -20.70
CA LYS A 528 -18.84 3.12 -19.53
C LYS A 528 -20.14 2.41 -19.99
N GLY A 529 -20.42 1.24 -19.41
CA GLY A 529 -21.59 0.43 -19.73
C GLY A 529 -21.42 -0.45 -20.98
N GLN A 530 -20.17 -0.76 -21.36
CA GLN A 530 -19.82 -1.59 -22.53
C GLN A 530 -20.29 -1.00 -23.86
N LYS A 531 -20.42 0.32 -23.93
CA LYS A 531 -20.76 0.99 -25.17
C LYS A 531 -19.50 1.19 -26.01
N GLU A 532 -19.48 0.60 -27.17
CA GLU A 532 -18.42 0.81 -28.17
C GLU A 532 -18.65 2.13 -28.91
N ARG A 533 -17.57 2.77 -29.28
CA ARG A 533 -17.52 3.89 -30.20
C ARG A 533 -16.16 3.97 -30.88
N GLU A 534 -16.14 4.56 -32.01
CA GLU A 534 -14.93 4.87 -32.76
C GLU A 534 -14.63 6.35 -32.62
N VAL A 535 -13.36 6.69 -32.49
CA VAL A 535 -12.89 8.07 -32.35
C VAL A 535 -11.77 8.29 -33.37
N PRO A 536 -11.88 9.31 -34.22
CA PRO A 536 -10.84 9.61 -35.21
C PRO A 536 -9.54 10.02 -34.51
N LEU A 537 -8.41 9.53 -35.01
CA LEU A 537 -7.10 9.80 -34.48
C LEU A 537 -6.25 10.57 -35.48
N PRO A 538 -5.79 11.79 -35.15
CA PRO A 538 -4.92 12.57 -36.04
C PRO A 538 -3.62 11.83 -36.37
N ILE A 539 -3.15 11.94 -37.62
CA ILE A 539 -1.97 11.25 -38.10
C ILE A 539 -0.70 11.60 -37.31
N ASP A 540 -0.61 12.82 -36.79
CA ASP A 540 0.50 13.25 -35.95
C ASP A 540 0.56 12.48 -34.63
N VAL A 541 -0.60 12.14 -34.05
CA VAL A 541 -0.70 11.34 -32.82
C VAL A 541 -0.28 9.89 -33.08
N VAL A 542 -0.58 9.35 -34.27
CA VAL A 542 -0.09 8.03 -34.69
C VAL A 542 1.41 8.07 -34.92
N GLY A 543 1.95 9.15 -35.46
CA GLY A 543 3.40 9.35 -35.56
C GLY A 543 4.10 9.38 -34.20
N GLU A 544 3.46 9.95 -33.18
CA GLU A 544 3.96 9.89 -31.79
C GLU A 544 3.87 8.46 -31.22
N LEU A 545 2.81 7.72 -31.53
CA LEU A 545 2.68 6.30 -31.18
C LEU A 545 3.81 5.48 -31.78
N ALA A 546 4.13 5.67 -33.07
CA ALA A 546 5.20 4.96 -33.76
C ALA A 546 6.56 5.18 -33.06
N LYS A 547 6.87 6.41 -32.66
CA LYS A 547 8.08 6.72 -31.88
C LYS A 547 8.09 6.01 -30.54
N TYR A 548 6.95 6.00 -29.85
CA TYR A 548 6.80 5.38 -28.55
C TYR A 548 6.88 3.84 -28.62
N LEU A 549 6.25 3.19 -29.62
CA LEU A 549 6.36 1.75 -29.87
C LEU A 549 7.83 1.35 -30.07
N ARG A 550 8.57 2.08 -30.93
CA ARG A 550 10.00 1.86 -31.16
C ARG A 550 10.81 1.94 -29.86
N SER A 551 10.50 2.89 -28.97
CA SER A 551 11.20 3.04 -27.68
C SER A 551 10.96 1.87 -26.72
N ARG A 552 9.90 1.10 -26.95
CA ARG A 552 9.57 -0.12 -26.19
C ARG A 552 10.20 -1.38 -26.79
N GLY A 553 10.77 -1.29 -28.00
CA GLY A 553 11.29 -2.44 -28.76
C GLY A 553 10.20 -3.14 -29.57
N LEU A 554 9.13 -2.43 -29.92
CA LEU A 554 8.05 -2.85 -30.80
C LEU A 554 8.23 -2.23 -32.17
N ASP A 555 7.55 -2.76 -33.20
CA ASP A 555 7.59 -2.17 -34.54
C ASP A 555 6.90 -0.79 -34.51
N PRO A 556 7.45 0.21 -35.23
CA PRO A 556 6.82 1.53 -35.30
C PRO A 556 5.51 1.54 -36.11
N ASP A 557 5.30 0.54 -36.98
CA ASP A 557 4.03 0.38 -37.67
C ASP A 557 2.98 -0.24 -36.75
N PRO A 558 1.87 0.47 -36.46
CA PRO A 558 0.80 -0.08 -35.63
C PRO A 558 0.18 -1.37 -36.19
N GLU A 559 0.19 -1.56 -37.50
CA GLU A 559 -0.42 -2.73 -38.15
C GLU A 559 0.51 -3.95 -38.18
N ASP A 560 1.78 -3.82 -37.75
CA ASP A 560 2.69 -4.95 -37.71
C ASP A 560 2.20 -6.07 -36.80
N ILE A 561 2.23 -7.30 -37.30
CA ILE A 561 1.78 -8.49 -36.57
C ILE A 561 2.53 -8.71 -35.24
N GLY A 562 3.76 -8.24 -35.13
CA GLY A 562 4.57 -8.26 -33.92
C GLY A 562 4.00 -7.39 -32.79
N ASN A 563 3.15 -6.42 -33.11
CA ASN A 563 2.51 -5.53 -32.16
C ASN A 563 1.17 -6.05 -31.63
N GLN A 564 0.69 -7.18 -32.15
CA GLN A 564 -0.60 -7.72 -31.75
C GLN A 564 -0.77 -7.82 -30.25
N SER A 565 -1.90 -7.35 -29.74
CA SER A 565 -2.27 -7.28 -28.31
C SER A 565 -1.38 -6.36 -27.45
N ALA A 566 -0.51 -5.54 -28.07
CA ALA A 566 0.25 -4.55 -27.35
C ALA A 566 -0.65 -3.39 -26.88
N PHE A 567 -0.55 -3.03 -25.60
CA PHE A 567 -1.27 -1.86 -25.10
C PHE A 567 -0.70 -0.56 -25.68
N LEU A 568 -1.57 0.39 -26.03
CA LEU A 568 -1.15 1.72 -26.48
C LEU A 568 -0.28 2.41 -25.40
N LEU A 569 -0.65 2.26 -24.12
CA LEU A 569 0.16 2.72 -23.00
C LEU A 569 0.80 1.55 -22.26
N GLY A 570 2.01 1.21 -22.58
CA GLY A 570 2.75 0.09 -22.01
C GLY A 570 3.79 0.47 -20.96
N LYS A 571 4.46 -0.53 -20.44
CA LYS A 571 5.59 -0.37 -19.51
C LYS A 571 6.76 0.33 -20.21
N ALA A 572 7.51 1.17 -19.47
CA ALA A 572 8.72 1.78 -19.97
C ALA A 572 9.90 0.80 -19.91
N SER A 573 10.75 0.83 -20.91
CA SER A 573 11.95 -0.02 -21.03
C SER A 573 13.21 0.59 -20.41
N ASP A 574 13.11 1.82 -19.88
CA ASP A 574 14.27 2.58 -19.40
C ASP A 574 14.98 1.85 -18.26
N ALA A 575 16.27 1.59 -18.44
CA ALA A 575 17.11 0.94 -17.45
C ALA A 575 17.20 1.73 -16.11
N ALA A 576 17.02 3.04 -16.17
CA ALA A 576 17.03 3.92 -15.00
C ALA A 576 15.85 3.68 -14.03
N LEU A 577 14.76 3.06 -14.49
CA LEU A 577 13.62 2.66 -13.65
C LEU A 577 13.84 1.29 -12.99
N ARG A 578 14.94 0.61 -13.30
CA ARG A 578 15.36 -0.61 -12.59
C ARG A 578 16.04 -0.20 -11.31
N ALA A 579 15.30 -0.13 -10.21
CA ALA A 579 15.91 0.08 -8.89
C ALA A 579 16.99 -1.00 -8.66
N PRO A 580 18.22 -0.62 -8.26
CA PRO A 580 19.24 -1.59 -7.92
C PRO A 580 18.72 -2.47 -6.77
N GLY A 581 18.65 -3.79 -6.96
CA GLY A 581 18.22 -4.75 -5.95
C GLY A 581 16.82 -5.37 -6.14
N LEU A 582 16.03 -4.97 -7.13
CA LEU A 582 14.89 -5.76 -7.55
C LEU A 582 15.36 -6.93 -8.41
N ASN A 583 15.24 -8.14 -7.88
CA ASN A 583 15.51 -9.39 -8.58
C ASN A 583 14.73 -9.43 -9.90
N THR A 584 15.43 -9.19 -11.01
CA THR A 584 14.88 -9.05 -12.36
C THR A 584 14.70 -10.41 -13.03
N GLY A 585 14.24 -11.42 -12.33
CA GLY A 585 13.78 -12.67 -12.94
C GLY A 585 12.50 -12.51 -13.77
N GLN A 586 11.85 -11.34 -13.73
CA GLN A 586 10.71 -11.04 -14.60
C GLN A 586 11.21 -10.48 -15.94
N ARG A 587 11.04 -11.25 -16.99
CA ARG A 587 11.26 -10.79 -18.36
C ARG A 587 10.37 -9.58 -18.64
N PHE A 588 10.95 -8.45 -19.04
CA PHE A 588 10.22 -7.29 -19.53
C PHE A 588 9.46 -7.70 -20.80
N ASP A 589 8.13 -7.57 -20.77
CA ASP A 589 7.30 -7.73 -21.96
C ASP A 589 6.90 -6.33 -22.46
N PRO A 590 7.36 -5.92 -23.64
CA PRO A 590 7.04 -4.62 -24.22
C PRO A 590 5.56 -4.45 -24.57
N ARG A 591 4.77 -5.53 -24.65
CA ARG A 591 3.33 -5.50 -24.96
C ARG A 591 2.48 -5.20 -23.71
N GLU A 592 3.01 -5.42 -22.51
CA GLU A 592 2.24 -5.23 -21.27
C GLU A 592 1.84 -3.77 -21.04
N GLY A 593 0.57 -3.59 -20.64
CA GLY A 593 -0.01 -2.30 -20.28
C GLY A 593 0.41 -1.81 -18.87
N ILE A 594 0.11 -0.54 -18.60
CA ILE A 594 0.30 0.07 -17.28
C ILE A 594 -1.03 0.25 -16.55
N ALA A 595 -0.96 0.46 -15.21
CA ALA A 595 -2.13 0.82 -14.43
C ALA A 595 -2.58 2.26 -14.74
N ALA A 596 -3.88 2.50 -14.69
CA ALA A 596 -4.42 3.85 -14.74
C ALA A 596 -3.83 4.75 -13.65
N THR A 597 -3.58 4.22 -12.45
CA THR A 597 -2.89 4.95 -11.36
C THR A 597 -1.47 5.33 -11.73
N THR A 598 -0.70 4.43 -12.35
CA THR A 598 0.68 4.71 -12.77
C THR A 598 0.74 5.85 -13.77
N PHE A 599 -0.16 5.84 -14.77
CA PHE A 599 -0.20 6.92 -15.75
C PHE A 599 -0.76 8.23 -15.15
N TYR A 600 -1.76 8.13 -14.28
CA TYR A 600 -2.28 9.27 -13.54
C TYR A 600 -1.18 9.94 -12.70
N ASP A 601 -0.40 9.17 -11.96
CA ASP A 601 0.68 9.69 -11.12
C ASP A 601 1.78 10.33 -11.97
N GLN A 602 2.10 9.76 -13.14
CA GLN A 602 3.05 10.35 -14.09
C GLN A 602 2.56 11.71 -14.61
N ILE A 603 1.29 11.82 -15.01
CA ILE A 603 0.68 13.07 -15.44
C ILE A 603 0.66 14.09 -14.30
N LYS A 604 0.33 13.67 -13.09
CA LYS A 604 0.32 14.56 -11.91
C LYS A 604 1.70 15.10 -11.59
N ALA A 605 2.72 14.26 -11.63
CA ALA A 605 4.11 14.67 -11.44
C ALA A 605 4.55 15.71 -12.49
N PHE A 606 4.21 15.47 -13.76
CA PHE A 606 4.49 16.41 -14.85
C PHE A 606 3.77 17.76 -14.66
N PHE A 607 2.47 17.75 -14.33
CA PHE A 607 1.75 19.00 -14.08
C PHE A 607 2.26 19.74 -12.84
N THR A 608 2.72 19.03 -11.82
CA THR A 608 3.37 19.64 -10.67
C THR A 608 4.67 20.32 -11.08
N GLY A 609 5.49 19.66 -11.89
CA GLY A 609 6.72 20.27 -12.46
C GLY A 609 6.42 21.52 -13.32
N CYS A 610 5.37 21.48 -14.16
CA CYS A 610 4.90 22.67 -14.89
C CYS A 610 4.52 23.81 -13.92
N GLY A 611 3.86 23.49 -12.82
CA GLY A 611 3.53 24.46 -11.77
C GLY A 611 4.76 25.05 -11.11
N ASP A 612 5.80 24.26 -10.88
CA ASP A 612 7.06 24.73 -10.29
C ASP A 612 7.80 25.69 -11.23
N VAL A 613 7.80 25.41 -12.55
CA VAL A 613 8.35 26.31 -13.56
C VAL A 613 7.61 27.66 -13.54
N LEU A 614 6.28 27.65 -13.54
CA LEU A 614 5.47 28.87 -13.48
C LEU A 614 5.70 29.67 -12.19
N ARG A 615 5.89 28.98 -11.06
CA ARG A 615 6.20 29.60 -9.78
C ARG A 615 7.56 30.28 -9.83
N GLY A 616 8.57 29.67 -10.46
CA GLY A 616 9.88 30.27 -10.72
C GLY A 616 9.82 31.47 -11.62
N GLN A 617 8.83 31.59 -12.51
CA GLN A 617 8.55 32.74 -13.38
C GLN A 617 7.66 33.82 -12.73
N GLY A 618 7.24 33.61 -11.45
CA GLY A 618 6.40 34.57 -10.72
C GLY A 618 4.90 34.40 -10.94
N ASP A 619 4.44 33.41 -11.73
CA ASP A 619 3.02 33.11 -11.93
C ASP A 619 2.49 32.14 -10.86
N ALA A 620 2.19 32.66 -9.67
CA ALA A 620 1.62 31.87 -8.57
C ALA A 620 0.22 31.32 -8.90
N ARG A 621 -0.59 32.07 -9.67
CA ARG A 621 -1.96 31.63 -10.06
C ARG A 621 -1.91 30.48 -11.06
N GLY A 622 -1.02 30.55 -12.05
CA GLY A 622 -0.76 29.46 -12.98
C GLY A 622 -0.27 28.21 -12.25
N ALA A 623 0.71 28.38 -11.36
CA ALA A 623 1.24 27.29 -10.54
C ALA A 623 0.15 26.56 -9.72
N GLU A 624 -0.71 27.31 -9.03
CA GLU A 624 -1.82 26.75 -8.25
C GLU A 624 -2.82 25.99 -9.16
N ARG A 625 -3.07 26.53 -10.35
CA ARG A 625 -3.95 25.90 -11.33
C ARG A 625 -3.41 24.56 -11.81
N PHE A 626 -2.12 24.49 -12.16
CA PHE A 626 -1.46 23.26 -12.56
C PHE A 626 -1.40 22.23 -11.44
N ALA A 627 -1.19 22.64 -10.19
CA ALA A 627 -1.24 21.74 -9.03
C ALA A 627 -2.62 21.07 -8.86
N LYS A 628 -3.71 21.76 -9.23
CA LYS A 628 -5.09 21.20 -9.21
C LYS A 628 -5.44 20.40 -10.45
N ALA A 629 -4.65 20.47 -11.52
CA ALA A 629 -4.94 19.81 -12.79
C ALA A 629 -4.92 18.27 -12.66
N SER A 630 -5.74 17.62 -13.46
CA SER A 630 -5.88 16.15 -13.51
C SER A 630 -6.15 15.71 -14.95
N THR A 631 -6.10 14.40 -15.19
CA THR A 631 -6.43 13.82 -16.50
C THR A 631 -7.82 14.24 -17.03
N HIS A 632 -8.76 14.52 -16.13
CA HIS A 632 -10.08 14.98 -16.54
C HIS A 632 -10.08 16.38 -17.13
N TRP A 633 -9.07 17.21 -16.78
CA TRP A 633 -8.87 18.51 -17.43
C TRP A 633 -8.52 18.37 -18.90
N MET A 634 -7.79 17.33 -19.28
CA MET A 634 -7.48 17.07 -20.70
C MET A 634 -8.74 16.89 -21.51
N ARG A 635 -9.68 16.09 -21.00
CA ARG A 635 -10.99 15.87 -21.63
C ARG A 635 -11.84 17.13 -21.70
N HIS A 636 -11.83 17.96 -20.65
CA HIS A 636 -12.50 19.26 -20.66
C HIS A 636 -11.84 20.23 -21.65
N SER A 637 -10.51 20.24 -21.74
CA SER A 637 -9.77 21.05 -22.70
C SER A 637 -10.07 20.64 -24.14
N HIS A 638 -10.03 19.33 -24.44
CA HIS A 638 -10.45 18.80 -25.73
C HIS A 638 -11.84 19.31 -26.11
N ALA A 639 -12.84 19.06 -25.25
CA ALA A 639 -14.22 19.46 -25.55
C ALA A 639 -14.35 20.98 -25.79
N SER A 640 -13.74 21.81 -24.93
CA SER A 640 -13.81 23.26 -25.06
C SER A 640 -13.09 23.77 -26.30
N HIS A 641 -11.88 23.25 -26.57
CA HIS A 641 -11.07 23.71 -27.70
C HIS A 641 -11.61 23.22 -29.04
N ALA A 642 -12.08 21.97 -29.12
CA ALA A 642 -12.69 21.41 -30.34
C ALA A 642 -13.96 22.19 -30.74
N ILE A 643 -14.85 22.46 -29.78
CA ILE A 643 -16.04 23.27 -30.04
C ILE A 643 -15.69 24.71 -30.40
N ALA A 644 -14.69 25.30 -29.74
CA ALA A 644 -14.18 26.63 -30.03
C ALA A 644 -13.57 26.72 -31.45
N SER A 645 -12.96 25.65 -31.93
CA SER A 645 -12.38 25.53 -33.28
C SER A 645 -13.41 25.19 -34.36
N GLY A 646 -14.70 25.09 -34.00
CA GLY A 646 -15.79 24.87 -34.99
C GLY A 646 -16.32 23.45 -35.06
N MET A 647 -15.80 22.50 -34.28
CA MET A 647 -16.37 21.14 -34.26
C MET A 647 -17.84 21.17 -33.87
N PRO A 648 -18.75 20.53 -34.63
CA PRO A 648 -20.14 20.39 -34.24
C PRO A 648 -20.27 19.70 -32.88
N ILE A 649 -21.24 20.16 -32.08
CA ILE A 649 -21.42 19.68 -30.71
C ILE A 649 -21.80 18.19 -30.66
N GLU A 650 -22.51 17.73 -31.70
CA GLU A 650 -22.94 16.33 -31.88
C GLU A 650 -21.70 15.43 -32.08
N ILE A 651 -20.75 15.86 -32.89
CA ILE A 651 -19.49 15.16 -33.13
C ILE A 651 -18.67 15.12 -31.84
N ALA A 652 -18.58 16.27 -31.16
CA ALA A 652 -17.91 16.33 -29.84
C ALA A 652 -18.58 15.40 -28.81
N GLN A 653 -19.93 15.31 -28.82
CA GLN A 653 -20.67 14.38 -27.95
C GLN A 653 -20.34 12.93 -28.26
N GLN A 654 -20.32 12.54 -29.52
CA GLN A 654 -20.01 11.19 -29.97
C GLN A 654 -18.57 10.80 -29.56
N ASN A 655 -17.59 11.63 -29.88
CA ASN A 655 -16.18 11.39 -29.50
C ASN A 655 -16.02 11.23 -27.99
N LEU A 656 -16.68 12.10 -27.23
CA LEU A 656 -16.67 12.03 -25.76
C LEU A 656 -17.48 10.85 -25.21
N GLY A 657 -18.41 10.27 -25.94
CA GLY A 657 -19.32 9.24 -25.47
C GLY A 657 -20.21 9.73 -24.32
N HIS A 658 -20.79 10.93 -24.47
CA HIS A 658 -21.78 11.47 -23.54
C HIS A 658 -23.17 10.94 -23.90
N ALA A 659 -23.84 10.33 -22.91
CA ALA A 659 -25.19 9.78 -23.11
C ALA A 659 -26.26 10.86 -23.38
N SER A 660 -25.96 12.12 -23.04
CA SER A 660 -26.90 13.25 -23.20
C SER A 660 -26.17 14.47 -23.74
N LEU A 661 -26.75 15.12 -24.72
CA LEU A 661 -26.26 16.37 -25.30
C LEU A 661 -26.12 17.46 -24.20
N ALA A 662 -27.03 17.47 -23.22
CA ALA A 662 -26.97 18.39 -22.07
C ALA A 662 -25.64 18.33 -21.32
N THR A 663 -24.91 17.22 -21.36
CA THR A 663 -23.56 17.10 -20.76
C THR A 663 -22.50 17.80 -21.61
N THR A 664 -22.70 17.86 -22.94
CA THR A 664 -21.78 18.50 -23.89
C THR A 664 -22.09 19.98 -24.06
N THR A 665 -23.37 20.39 -24.03
CA THR A 665 -23.79 21.81 -24.14
C THR A 665 -23.19 22.68 -23.05
N VAL A 666 -22.80 22.10 -21.94
CA VAL A 666 -22.12 22.84 -20.85
C VAL A 666 -20.80 23.46 -21.33
N TYR A 667 -20.09 22.86 -22.27
CA TYR A 667 -18.87 23.41 -22.85
C TYR A 667 -19.14 24.61 -23.76
N VAL A 668 -20.29 24.66 -24.39
CA VAL A 668 -20.76 25.80 -25.21
C VAL A 668 -21.09 27.00 -24.33
N THR A 669 -21.73 26.76 -23.18
CA THR A 669 -22.21 27.84 -22.30
C THR A 669 -21.09 28.51 -21.50
N THR A 670 -19.89 27.91 -21.40
CA THR A 670 -18.74 28.48 -20.67
C THR A 670 -18.00 29.56 -21.45
N GLU A 671 -18.21 29.69 -22.76
CA GLU A 671 -17.59 30.76 -23.54
C GLU A 671 -18.42 32.05 -23.51
N LYS A 672 -18.37 32.77 -22.43
CA LYS A 672 -18.97 34.11 -22.30
C LYS A 672 -18.56 35.02 -23.46
N ARG A 673 -17.31 34.92 -23.91
CA ARG A 673 -16.77 35.71 -25.03
C ARG A 673 -17.41 35.37 -26.35
N ARG A 674 -17.70 34.07 -26.63
CA ARG A 674 -18.40 33.63 -27.85
C ARG A 674 -19.86 34.04 -27.83
N ARG A 675 -20.52 33.96 -26.66
CA ARG A 675 -21.90 34.49 -26.50
C ARG A 675 -21.96 35.97 -26.75
N MET A 676 -21.01 36.74 -26.21
CA MET A 676 -20.93 38.18 -26.46
C MET A 676 -20.74 38.47 -27.97
N LYS A 677 -19.78 37.80 -28.63
CA LYS A 677 -19.59 37.93 -30.09
C LYS A 677 -20.79 37.52 -30.89
N ALA A 678 -21.48 36.45 -30.52
CA ALA A 678 -22.68 36.01 -31.22
C ALA A 678 -23.84 36.98 -31.05
N VAL A 679 -24.01 37.58 -29.89
CA VAL A 679 -25.01 38.63 -29.63
C VAL A 679 -24.67 39.92 -30.38
N GLU A 680 -23.41 40.33 -30.41
CA GLU A 680 -22.93 41.47 -31.19
C GLU A 680 -23.17 41.24 -32.68
N ALA A 681 -22.80 40.06 -33.21
CA ALA A 681 -23.04 39.74 -34.62
C ALA A 681 -24.54 39.63 -34.99
N PHE A 682 -25.40 39.19 -34.04
CA PHE A 682 -26.84 39.20 -34.21
C PHE A 682 -27.38 40.64 -34.23
N TRP A 683 -26.87 41.51 -33.36
CA TRP A 683 -27.36 42.88 -33.27
C TRP A 683 -26.91 43.76 -34.46
N GLN A 684 -25.78 43.44 -35.09
CA GLN A 684 -25.24 44.17 -36.25
C GLN A 684 -25.89 43.73 -37.59
N ARG A 685 -26.86 42.80 -37.60
CA ARG A 685 -27.70 42.44 -38.74
C ARG A 685 -28.93 43.32 -38.77
#